data_a3864091a79a3c234ef2c84c021f4108
#
_entry.id   a3864091a79a3c234ef2c84c021f4108
#
_cell.length_a   1.000
_cell.length_b   1.000
_cell.length_c   1.000
_cell.angle_alpha   90.00
_cell.angle_beta   90.00
_cell.angle_gamma   90.00
#
_symmetry.space_group_name_H-M   'P 1'
#
loop_
_entity.id
_entity.type
_entity.pdbx_description
1 polymer ?
#
loop_
_entity_poly.entity_id
_entity_poly.type
_entity_poly.pdbx_seq_one_letter_code
_entity_poly.pdbx_strand_id
1 'polypeptide(L)'
;MTAIAAVMGSYSAMADEGMWMIHAIDAALEKNMKERGLELSAGEIYNADAPGASISDAVVSMEFGCTGSIISDEGLLITNHHCAYSDIHALSTPEHNYLEEGFWAFRSDEEVNIKDKSVYFLKRVIDVTDEVEKLKKELAAQGIPAGIRKLSHIMEKEYKEKTGLDAWLSSMWRGSRYYIALYEVYRDVRLVAAPPVSSAAFGGDIDNWEWPQHKCDFAMYRVYTAPDGSPAAYSEDNIPMKPAAKLKISLEGYKPGDYTMIIGYPGRTNRYSSSYEVDFTESLKHPISNRIRGEQMAIIKAWMDKDPDVRLKYSDYFFSLSNVQELYSGEVECCERFGVVGKKKAIEAELQEWIMASPERVKRWGNLLKNLEETYAAVYEPERNAVYYRETLIRGTRLGLIMRRAHNARNPHGAGTRMEREYAEMDMRVERELMIYALKEYICNIDPQYFTQWQKDLIAEYSDAEGRCNTEALAAYLWDSSVFTSEEGIARLMAREVPHEEIVNDPLCRFTMEVKITAFNDAKTVAENGLSLLDLDAEFTRALYQMRLDRGIVQYPDANSTMRITYGTVGGIEPRDGIICDWKTTPAGILEKFNPADYDFYLNDRQYLLYSAGQWGKWGFGTDGSQMYVDFLTDNDITGGNSGSPVLNSKGQLIGLAFDGNKESLSSDVWCQDGYNKCVCVDIRFILWTLDRYAGMDRIIAELGL
;
A
#
# COMPACT_ATOMS: atom_id res chain seq x y z
N MET A 1 0.32 -42.57 43.68
CA MET A 1 -0.70 -41.76 42.97
C MET A 1 -0.20 -40.33 42.89
N THR A 2 0.52 -40.02 41.85
CA THR A 2 1.05 -38.67 41.62
C THR A 2 0.19 -38.05 40.52
N ALA A 3 -0.59 -37.03 40.87
CA ALA A 3 -1.45 -36.30 39.98
C ALA A 3 -0.60 -35.46 39.06
N ILE A 4 -0.60 -35.79 37.77
CA ILE A 4 -0.09 -34.91 36.70
C ILE A 4 -1.16 -33.84 36.50
N ALA A 5 -0.92 -32.64 37.02
CA ALA A 5 -1.70 -31.46 36.66
C ALA A 5 -1.37 -31.11 35.23
N ALA A 6 -2.30 -31.38 34.32
CA ALA A 6 -2.26 -30.84 32.97
C ALA A 6 -2.38 -29.33 33.11
N VAL A 7 -1.29 -28.62 32.87
CA VAL A 7 -1.31 -27.17 32.59
C VAL A 7 -1.94 -27.03 31.20
N MET A 8 -3.27 -26.90 31.19
CA MET A 8 -3.94 -26.29 30.05
C MET A 8 -3.50 -24.82 30.04
N GLY A 9 -2.42 -24.54 29.32
CA GLY A 9 -2.13 -23.20 28.90
C GLY A 9 -3.33 -22.75 28.07
N SER A 10 -4.15 -21.86 28.63
CA SER A 10 -5.08 -21.09 27.84
C SER A 10 -4.23 -20.31 26.81
N TYR A 11 -4.15 -20.84 25.59
CA TYR A 11 -3.83 -20.02 24.45
C TYR A 11 -5.00 -19.02 24.37
N SER A 12 -4.84 -17.86 24.99
CA SER A 12 -5.55 -16.67 24.60
C SER A 12 -5.34 -16.56 23.10
N ALA A 13 -6.33 -16.87 22.29
CA ALA A 13 -6.32 -16.47 20.90
C ALA A 13 -5.98 -14.97 20.93
N MET A 14 -4.89 -14.54 20.30
CA MET A 14 -4.53 -13.15 20.21
C MET A 14 -5.65 -12.49 19.41
N ALA A 15 -6.57 -11.85 20.12
CA ALA A 15 -7.88 -11.48 19.59
C ALA A 15 -7.81 -10.24 18.68
N ASP A 16 -6.66 -9.57 18.66
CA ASP A 16 -6.46 -8.32 17.94
C ASP A 16 -5.56 -8.48 16.70
N GLU A 17 -4.88 -9.62 16.53
CA GLU A 17 -4.13 -9.94 15.32
C GLU A 17 -5.02 -10.66 14.30
N GLY A 18 -4.97 -10.20 13.06
CA GLY A 18 -5.55 -10.92 11.92
C GLY A 18 -6.34 -10.05 10.95
N MET A 19 -5.97 -10.17 9.68
CA MET A 19 -6.72 -9.62 8.55
C MET A 19 -7.56 -10.74 7.94
N TRP A 20 -8.71 -10.99 8.54
CA TRP A 20 -9.57 -12.15 8.27
C TRP A 20 -10.28 -12.03 6.93
N MET A 21 -10.39 -13.13 6.19
CA MET A 21 -11.16 -13.15 4.94
C MET A 21 -12.64 -12.87 5.23
N ILE A 22 -13.20 -11.85 4.58
CA ILE A 22 -14.57 -11.37 4.86
C ILE A 22 -15.64 -12.46 4.71
N HIS A 23 -15.46 -13.40 3.76
CA HIS A 23 -16.37 -14.50 3.50
C HIS A 23 -16.16 -15.72 4.41
N ALA A 24 -15.15 -15.69 5.29
CA ALA A 24 -14.76 -16.82 6.15
C ALA A 24 -14.99 -16.51 7.63
N ILE A 25 -15.92 -15.61 7.96
CA ILE A 25 -16.34 -15.35 9.34
C ILE A 25 -17.17 -16.56 9.80
N ASP A 26 -16.51 -17.50 10.46
CA ASP A 26 -17.17 -18.67 11.03
C ASP A 26 -17.74 -18.38 12.43
N ALA A 27 -18.44 -19.36 13.00
CA ALA A 27 -19.07 -19.21 14.31
C ALA A 27 -18.07 -18.97 15.45
N ALA A 28 -16.81 -19.41 15.32
CA ALA A 28 -15.78 -19.19 16.32
C ALA A 28 -15.27 -17.75 16.27
N LEU A 29 -15.01 -17.23 15.08
CA LEU A 29 -14.60 -15.85 14.87
C LEU A 29 -15.72 -14.88 15.27
N GLU A 30 -16.95 -15.13 14.81
CA GLU A 30 -18.12 -14.32 15.20
C GLU A 30 -18.29 -14.28 16.74
N LYS A 31 -18.10 -15.43 17.40
CA LYS A 31 -18.18 -15.50 18.86
C LYS A 31 -17.11 -14.63 19.52
N ASN A 32 -15.86 -14.71 19.06
CA ASN A 32 -14.78 -13.88 19.59
C ASN A 32 -15.07 -12.38 19.42
N MET A 33 -15.54 -11.98 18.24
CA MET A 33 -15.93 -10.59 17.97
C MET A 33 -17.06 -10.13 18.89
N LYS A 34 -18.08 -10.99 19.16
CA LYS A 34 -19.17 -10.70 20.09
C LYS A 34 -18.71 -10.61 21.55
N GLU A 35 -17.79 -11.46 21.97
CA GLU A 35 -17.18 -11.37 23.31
C GLU A 35 -16.41 -10.06 23.51
N ARG A 36 -15.92 -9.44 22.42
CA ARG A 36 -15.29 -8.12 22.42
C ARG A 36 -16.29 -6.96 22.28
N GLY A 37 -17.55 -7.22 22.01
CA GLY A 37 -18.62 -6.22 21.99
C GLY A 37 -19.38 -6.07 20.67
N LEU A 38 -19.08 -6.85 19.62
CA LEU A 38 -19.83 -6.81 18.35
C LEU A 38 -21.31 -7.10 18.58
N GLU A 39 -22.19 -6.23 18.08
CA GLU A 39 -23.64 -6.40 18.15
C GLU A 39 -24.23 -7.06 16.89
N LEU A 40 -23.48 -7.10 15.78
CA LEU A 40 -23.91 -7.64 14.50
C LEU A 40 -23.67 -9.16 14.39
N SER A 41 -24.39 -9.78 13.47
CA SER A 41 -24.12 -11.14 12.99
C SER A 41 -23.14 -11.14 11.82
N ALA A 42 -22.50 -12.28 11.54
CA ALA A 42 -21.63 -12.44 10.37
C ALA A 42 -22.36 -12.11 9.06
N GLY A 43 -23.65 -12.46 8.95
CA GLY A 43 -24.48 -12.16 7.77
C GLY A 43 -24.79 -10.67 7.57
N GLU A 44 -24.80 -9.86 8.65
CA GLU A 44 -24.93 -8.41 8.55
C GLU A 44 -23.61 -7.75 8.16
N ILE A 45 -22.49 -8.44 8.39
CA ILE A 45 -21.16 -7.96 7.95
C ILE A 45 -20.92 -8.29 6.48
N TYR A 46 -21.14 -9.56 6.08
CA TYR A 46 -21.01 -10.02 4.70
C TYR A 46 -22.07 -11.04 4.32
N ASN A 47 -22.79 -10.81 3.22
CA ASN A 47 -23.80 -11.73 2.71
C ASN A 47 -23.89 -11.66 1.19
N ALA A 48 -23.19 -12.56 0.50
CA ALA A 48 -23.18 -12.62 -0.96
C ALA A 48 -24.53 -13.04 -1.58
N ASP A 49 -25.44 -13.66 -0.81
CA ASP A 49 -26.74 -14.15 -1.29
C ASP A 49 -27.87 -13.13 -1.09
N ALA A 50 -27.60 -12.03 -0.37
CA ALA A 50 -28.55 -10.93 -0.16
C ALA A 50 -27.86 -9.57 -0.39
N PRO A 51 -27.61 -9.15 -1.62
CA PRO A 51 -26.96 -7.88 -1.95
C PRO A 51 -27.70 -6.69 -1.31
N GLY A 52 -26.92 -5.78 -0.68
CA GLY A 52 -27.43 -4.62 0.06
C GLY A 52 -27.86 -4.92 1.50
N ALA A 53 -27.80 -6.16 1.94
CA ALA A 53 -28.14 -6.55 3.31
C ALA A 53 -26.94 -6.52 4.27
N SER A 54 -25.72 -6.29 3.78
CA SER A 54 -24.52 -6.34 4.56
C SER A 54 -23.69 -5.04 4.47
N ILE A 55 -22.92 -4.77 5.51
CA ILE A 55 -22.06 -3.57 5.60
C ILE A 55 -20.99 -3.59 4.50
N SER A 56 -20.45 -4.76 4.18
CA SER A 56 -19.43 -4.91 3.14
C SER A 56 -19.87 -4.47 1.76
N ASP A 57 -21.18 -4.44 1.48
CA ASP A 57 -21.73 -3.93 0.22
C ASP A 57 -21.50 -2.40 0.04
N ALA A 58 -21.23 -1.68 1.14
CA ALA A 58 -20.91 -0.26 1.12
C ALA A 58 -19.39 0.03 1.04
N VAL A 59 -18.54 -1.00 1.15
CA VAL A 59 -17.06 -0.84 1.15
C VAL A 59 -16.51 -1.23 -0.22
N VAL A 60 -15.67 -0.36 -0.77
CA VAL A 60 -15.13 -0.54 -2.13
C VAL A 60 -13.62 -0.53 -2.14
N SER A 61 -13.03 -1.22 -3.11
CA SER A 61 -11.63 -1.04 -3.44
C SER A 61 -11.48 0.15 -4.41
N MET A 62 -10.54 1.02 -4.10
CA MET A 62 -10.08 2.09 -4.99
C MET A 62 -8.82 1.61 -5.71
N GLU A 63 -9.01 0.88 -6.82
CA GLU A 63 -7.94 0.37 -7.69
C GLU A 63 -6.92 -0.52 -6.95
N PHE A 64 -7.34 -1.16 -5.85
CA PHE A 64 -6.52 -2.04 -4.99
C PHE A 64 -5.31 -1.35 -4.33
N GLY A 65 -5.29 -0.02 -4.33
CA GLY A 65 -4.29 0.79 -3.60
C GLY A 65 -4.82 1.37 -2.29
N CYS A 66 -6.12 1.66 -2.26
CA CYS A 66 -6.84 2.21 -1.11
C CYS A 66 -8.23 1.61 -0.98
N THR A 67 -8.89 1.93 0.11
CA THR A 67 -10.28 1.57 0.41
C THR A 67 -11.15 2.81 0.45
N GLY A 68 -12.41 2.70 0.09
CA GLY A 68 -13.42 3.74 0.23
C GLY A 68 -14.75 3.18 0.73
N SER A 69 -15.65 4.05 1.13
CA SER A 69 -16.97 3.67 1.64
C SER A 69 -18.06 4.58 1.14
N ILE A 70 -19.19 4.01 0.76
CA ILE A 70 -20.40 4.75 0.40
C ILE A 70 -21.12 5.20 1.67
N ILE A 71 -21.41 6.50 1.77
CA ILE A 71 -22.01 7.14 2.95
C ILE A 71 -23.33 7.88 2.68
N SER A 72 -23.79 7.94 1.42
CA SER A 72 -25.08 8.56 1.07
C SER A 72 -25.93 7.70 0.13
N ASP A 73 -27.19 8.08 -0.05
CA ASP A 73 -28.11 7.46 -1.03
C ASP A 73 -27.84 7.89 -2.48
N GLU A 74 -26.87 8.79 -2.68
CA GLU A 74 -26.49 9.35 -3.98
C GLU A 74 -25.03 9.03 -4.35
N GLY A 75 -24.52 7.90 -3.87
CA GLY A 75 -23.21 7.39 -4.24
C GLY A 75 -22.02 8.23 -3.77
N LEU A 76 -22.21 9.06 -2.72
CA LEU A 76 -21.09 9.77 -2.09
C LEU A 76 -20.17 8.78 -1.41
N LEU A 77 -18.91 8.79 -1.81
CA LEU A 77 -17.85 7.91 -1.35
C LEU A 77 -16.85 8.72 -0.54
N ILE A 78 -16.44 8.21 0.62
CA ILE A 78 -15.40 8.79 1.46
C ILE A 78 -14.17 7.88 1.49
N THR A 79 -12.98 8.48 1.48
CA THR A 79 -11.67 7.84 1.61
C THR A 79 -10.68 8.82 2.23
N ASN A 80 -9.37 8.49 2.27
CA ASN A 80 -8.34 9.43 2.72
C ASN A 80 -7.94 10.43 1.64
N HIS A 81 -7.41 11.59 2.07
CA HIS A 81 -6.82 12.60 1.20
C HIS A 81 -5.59 12.06 0.48
N HIS A 82 -4.70 11.36 1.18
CA HIS A 82 -3.51 10.80 0.55
C HIS A 82 -3.84 9.76 -0.53
N CYS A 83 -5.01 9.09 -0.49
CA CYS A 83 -5.52 8.24 -1.57
C CYS A 83 -5.97 9.05 -2.80
N ALA A 84 -6.32 10.32 -2.61
CA ALA A 84 -6.73 11.26 -3.64
C ALA A 84 -5.59 12.19 -4.07
N TYR A 85 -4.42 12.11 -3.43
CA TYR A 85 -3.34 13.10 -3.60
C TYR A 85 -2.92 13.27 -5.06
N SER A 86 -2.67 12.18 -5.76
CA SER A 86 -2.29 12.21 -7.19
C SER A 86 -3.40 12.76 -8.07
N ASP A 87 -4.67 12.54 -7.72
CA ASP A 87 -5.82 13.07 -8.47
C ASP A 87 -5.92 14.59 -8.28
N ILE A 88 -5.79 15.06 -7.03
CA ILE A 88 -5.80 16.49 -6.68
C ILE A 88 -4.59 17.19 -7.31
N HIS A 89 -3.42 16.57 -7.25
CA HIS A 89 -2.21 17.06 -7.90
C HIS A 89 -2.40 17.21 -9.41
N ALA A 90 -2.98 16.21 -10.08
CA ALA A 90 -3.22 16.24 -11.53
C ALA A 90 -4.24 17.31 -11.96
N LEU A 91 -5.14 17.74 -11.07
CA LEU A 91 -6.08 18.83 -11.29
C LEU A 91 -5.48 20.21 -10.95
N SER A 92 -4.38 20.25 -10.21
CA SER A 92 -3.74 21.50 -9.77
C SER A 92 -2.95 22.15 -10.91
N THR A 93 -2.96 23.48 -10.93
CA THR A 93 -2.17 24.32 -11.81
C THR A 93 -1.46 25.40 -10.98
N PRO A 94 -0.46 26.13 -11.55
CA PRO A 94 0.15 27.25 -10.82
C PRO A 94 -0.83 28.34 -10.41
N GLU A 95 -1.95 28.51 -11.16
CA GLU A 95 -3.00 29.47 -10.86
C GLU A 95 -4.02 28.97 -9.85
N HIS A 96 -4.22 27.66 -9.80
CA HIS A 96 -5.16 26.96 -8.89
C HIS A 96 -4.51 25.71 -8.33
N ASN A 97 -3.82 25.88 -7.22
CA ASN A 97 -3.18 24.76 -6.53
C ASN A 97 -4.15 24.15 -5.51
N TYR A 98 -4.93 23.15 -5.94
CA TYR A 98 -5.91 22.48 -5.07
C TYR A 98 -5.28 21.68 -3.92
N LEU A 99 -3.98 21.36 -3.98
CA LEU A 99 -3.27 20.79 -2.83
C LEU A 99 -3.16 21.82 -1.69
N GLU A 100 -2.93 23.11 -2.02
CA GLU A 100 -2.80 24.18 -1.04
C GLU A 100 -4.14 24.83 -0.67
N GLU A 101 -5.07 24.91 -1.61
CA GLU A 101 -6.35 25.61 -1.45
C GLU A 101 -7.44 24.69 -0.93
N GLY A 102 -7.31 23.39 -1.14
CA GLY A 102 -8.38 22.40 -1.06
C GLY A 102 -9.29 22.43 -2.28
N PHE A 103 -10.02 21.35 -2.51
CA PHE A 103 -11.03 21.24 -3.57
C PHE A 103 -12.42 21.09 -2.97
N TRP A 104 -13.38 21.93 -3.40
CA TRP A 104 -14.73 21.97 -2.83
C TRP A 104 -15.77 22.19 -3.93
N ALA A 105 -16.48 21.15 -4.34
CA ALA A 105 -17.60 21.25 -5.28
C ALA A 105 -18.88 21.66 -4.54
N PHE A 106 -19.25 22.94 -4.57
CA PHE A 106 -20.46 23.44 -3.92
C PHE A 106 -21.75 23.04 -4.65
N ARG A 107 -21.63 22.70 -5.93
CA ARG A 107 -22.72 22.22 -6.79
C ARG A 107 -22.33 20.91 -7.48
N SER A 108 -23.31 20.14 -7.91
CA SER A 108 -23.08 18.87 -8.56
C SER A 108 -22.37 18.99 -9.92
N ASP A 109 -22.55 20.12 -10.62
CA ASP A 109 -21.87 20.42 -11.88
C ASP A 109 -20.40 20.88 -11.70
N GLU A 110 -19.96 21.06 -10.47
CA GLU A 110 -18.56 21.33 -10.10
C GLU A 110 -17.79 20.07 -9.73
N GLU A 111 -18.46 18.92 -9.63
CA GLU A 111 -17.80 17.63 -9.37
C GLU A 111 -16.98 17.19 -10.59
N VAL A 112 -15.67 16.97 -10.40
CA VAL A 112 -14.74 16.76 -11.51
C VAL A 112 -14.44 15.29 -11.72
N ASN A 113 -14.68 14.79 -12.93
CA ASN A 113 -14.32 13.42 -13.30
C ASN A 113 -12.81 13.20 -13.26
N ILE A 114 -12.39 12.15 -12.57
CA ILE A 114 -11.00 11.71 -12.54
C ILE A 114 -10.79 10.66 -13.63
N LYS A 115 -9.95 11.03 -14.57
CA LYS A 115 -9.66 10.17 -15.74
C LYS A 115 -9.07 8.85 -15.29
N ASP A 116 -9.60 7.76 -15.89
CA ASP A 116 -9.16 6.39 -15.65
C ASP A 116 -9.38 5.86 -14.22
N LYS A 117 -10.03 6.63 -13.33
CA LYS A 117 -10.39 6.20 -11.97
C LYS A 117 -11.49 5.17 -12.00
N SER A 118 -11.37 4.14 -11.14
CA SER A 118 -12.39 3.08 -11.02
C SER A 118 -12.58 2.67 -9.57
N VAL A 119 -13.81 2.30 -9.22
CA VAL A 119 -14.15 1.70 -7.93
C VAL A 119 -14.76 0.32 -8.11
N TYR A 120 -14.39 -0.61 -7.23
CA TYR A 120 -14.70 -2.03 -7.33
C TYR A 120 -15.55 -2.45 -6.14
N PHE A 121 -16.80 -2.86 -6.42
CA PHE A 121 -17.73 -3.40 -5.42
C PHE A 121 -17.65 -4.92 -5.42
N LEU A 122 -17.24 -5.52 -4.31
CA LEU A 122 -17.21 -6.97 -4.16
C LEU A 122 -18.62 -7.53 -4.15
N LYS A 123 -18.90 -8.51 -5.02
CA LYS A 123 -20.19 -9.22 -5.07
C LYS A 123 -20.12 -10.61 -4.48
N ARG A 124 -19.04 -11.34 -4.73
CA ARG A 124 -18.89 -12.71 -4.24
C ARG A 124 -17.42 -13.14 -4.21
N VAL A 125 -17.10 -13.99 -3.24
CA VAL A 125 -15.84 -14.73 -3.18
C VAL A 125 -16.13 -16.22 -3.30
N ILE A 126 -15.41 -16.93 -4.17
CA ILE A 126 -15.62 -18.34 -4.49
C ILE A 126 -14.30 -19.09 -4.28
N ASP A 127 -14.31 -20.17 -3.49
CA ASP A 127 -13.17 -21.10 -3.43
C ASP A 127 -13.10 -21.90 -4.74
N VAL A 128 -12.01 -21.76 -5.45
CA VAL A 128 -11.73 -22.41 -6.75
C VAL A 128 -10.49 -23.30 -6.68
N THR A 129 -10.09 -23.69 -5.48
CA THR A 129 -8.87 -24.46 -5.25
C THR A 129 -8.84 -25.75 -6.09
N ASP A 130 -9.92 -26.51 -6.09
CA ASP A 130 -10.01 -27.78 -6.85
C ASP A 130 -9.97 -27.56 -8.36
N GLU A 131 -10.62 -26.49 -8.84
CA GLU A 131 -10.61 -26.10 -10.26
C GLU A 131 -9.21 -25.71 -10.72
N VAL A 132 -8.50 -24.90 -9.91
CA VAL A 132 -7.13 -24.49 -10.20
C VAL A 132 -6.18 -25.69 -10.18
N GLU A 133 -6.29 -26.60 -9.20
CA GLU A 133 -5.47 -27.79 -9.13
C GLU A 133 -5.70 -28.75 -10.33
N LYS A 134 -6.94 -28.83 -10.81
CA LYS A 134 -7.26 -29.56 -12.06
C LYS A 134 -6.62 -28.88 -13.26
N LEU A 135 -6.75 -27.57 -13.40
CA LEU A 135 -6.18 -26.78 -14.49
C LEU A 135 -4.64 -26.90 -14.51
N LYS A 136 -3.98 -26.89 -13.35
CA LYS A 136 -2.53 -27.11 -13.26
C LYS A 136 -2.12 -28.46 -13.85
N LYS A 137 -2.84 -29.54 -13.53
CA LYS A 137 -2.58 -30.87 -14.07
C LYS A 137 -2.78 -30.92 -15.58
N GLU A 138 -3.81 -30.27 -16.09
CA GLU A 138 -4.09 -30.19 -17.53
C GLU A 138 -3.00 -29.42 -18.30
N LEU A 139 -2.55 -28.28 -17.75
CA LEU A 139 -1.46 -27.50 -18.32
C LEU A 139 -0.12 -28.27 -18.28
N ALA A 140 0.17 -28.94 -17.16
CA ALA A 140 1.37 -29.77 -17.04
C ALA A 140 1.40 -30.93 -18.04
N ALA A 141 0.25 -31.57 -18.29
CA ALA A 141 0.14 -32.62 -19.32
C ALA A 141 0.41 -32.10 -20.75
N GLN A 142 0.25 -30.80 -20.99
CA GLN A 142 0.55 -30.13 -22.25
C GLN A 142 1.96 -29.54 -22.29
N GLY A 143 2.76 -29.69 -21.23
CA GLY A 143 4.09 -29.08 -21.10
C GLY A 143 4.06 -27.55 -20.90
N ILE A 144 2.93 -27.00 -20.46
CA ILE A 144 2.74 -25.55 -20.26
C ILE A 144 2.97 -25.22 -18.77
N PRO A 145 3.88 -24.28 -18.43
CA PRO A 145 4.05 -23.83 -17.06
C PRO A 145 2.78 -23.21 -16.49
N ALA A 146 2.32 -23.69 -15.34
CA ALA A 146 1.11 -23.25 -14.66
C ALA A 146 1.38 -22.13 -13.61
N GLY A 147 2.15 -21.11 -13.97
CA GLY A 147 2.39 -19.96 -13.12
C GLY A 147 1.11 -19.14 -12.87
N ILE A 148 1.06 -18.39 -11.76
CA ILE A 148 -0.12 -17.63 -11.31
C ILE A 148 -0.71 -16.73 -12.41
N ARG A 149 0.11 -16.02 -13.18
CA ARG A 149 -0.36 -15.17 -14.29
C ARG A 149 -1.14 -15.93 -15.36
N LYS A 150 -0.73 -17.17 -15.66
CA LYS A 150 -1.40 -18.02 -16.65
C LYS A 150 -2.72 -18.55 -16.10
N LEU A 151 -2.73 -18.96 -14.85
CA LEU A 151 -3.93 -19.40 -14.14
C LEU A 151 -4.94 -18.26 -14.03
N SER A 152 -4.52 -17.07 -13.59
CA SER A 152 -5.38 -15.88 -13.54
C SER A 152 -6.02 -15.58 -14.88
N HIS A 153 -5.21 -15.47 -15.94
CA HIS A 153 -5.73 -15.16 -17.28
C HIS A 153 -6.83 -16.13 -17.75
N ILE A 154 -6.69 -17.42 -17.45
CA ILE A 154 -7.68 -18.43 -17.84
C ILE A 154 -8.93 -18.34 -16.97
N MET A 155 -8.75 -18.38 -15.64
CA MET A 155 -9.85 -18.45 -14.69
C MET A 155 -10.67 -17.15 -14.66
N GLU A 156 -10.01 -16.00 -14.67
CA GLU A 156 -10.66 -14.68 -14.66
C GLU A 156 -11.50 -14.48 -15.92
N LYS A 157 -10.99 -14.87 -17.08
CA LYS A 157 -11.74 -14.83 -18.34
C LYS A 157 -12.98 -15.73 -18.27
N GLU A 158 -12.83 -16.97 -17.81
CA GLU A 158 -13.93 -17.94 -17.71
C GLU A 158 -15.04 -17.43 -16.77
N TYR A 159 -14.64 -16.90 -15.59
CA TYR A 159 -15.62 -16.39 -14.63
C TYR A 159 -16.28 -15.10 -15.10
N LYS A 160 -15.56 -14.22 -15.81
CA LYS A 160 -16.14 -13.02 -16.44
C LYS A 160 -17.17 -13.38 -17.51
N GLU A 161 -16.88 -14.38 -18.35
CA GLU A 161 -17.82 -14.87 -19.38
C GLU A 161 -19.07 -15.53 -18.75
N LYS A 162 -18.92 -16.23 -17.62
CA LYS A 162 -20.03 -16.88 -16.91
C LYS A 162 -20.94 -15.89 -16.16
N THR A 163 -20.36 -14.82 -15.60
CA THR A 163 -21.07 -13.97 -14.62
C THR A 163 -21.37 -12.57 -15.13
N GLY A 164 -20.64 -12.11 -16.14
CA GLY A 164 -20.65 -10.71 -16.60
C GLY A 164 -19.91 -9.73 -15.67
N LEU A 165 -19.36 -10.20 -14.53
CA LEU A 165 -18.61 -9.42 -13.55
C LEU A 165 -17.11 -9.52 -13.80
N ASP A 166 -16.35 -8.50 -13.38
CA ASP A 166 -14.90 -8.59 -13.38
C ASP A 166 -14.45 -9.57 -12.29
N ALA A 167 -13.55 -10.48 -12.67
CA ALA A 167 -13.12 -11.59 -11.83
C ALA A 167 -11.60 -11.48 -11.55
N TRP A 168 -11.19 -11.76 -10.31
CA TRP A 168 -9.80 -11.71 -9.88
C TRP A 168 -9.44 -12.96 -9.10
N LEU A 169 -8.46 -13.71 -9.61
CA LEU A 169 -7.92 -14.90 -8.96
C LEU A 169 -6.87 -14.52 -7.92
N SER A 170 -7.10 -14.92 -6.70
CA SER A 170 -6.18 -14.71 -5.59
C SER A 170 -5.64 -16.02 -5.05
N SER A 171 -4.32 -16.04 -4.79
CA SER A 171 -3.62 -17.15 -4.16
C SER A 171 -3.45 -16.87 -2.66
N MET A 172 -3.84 -17.79 -1.80
CA MET A 172 -3.69 -17.72 -0.35
C MET A 172 -2.65 -18.71 0.12
N TRP A 173 -1.91 -18.36 1.19
CA TRP A 173 -0.81 -19.19 1.73
C TRP A 173 0.13 -19.69 0.63
N ARG A 174 0.58 -18.76 -0.23
CA ARG A 174 1.52 -19.00 -1.34
C ARG A 174 1.13 -20.19 -2.23
N GLY A 175 -0.17 -20.31 -2.56
CA GLY A 175 -0.69 -21.33 -3.48
C GLY A 175 -1.25 -22.59 -2.82
N SER A 176 -1.53 -22.56 -1.51
CA SER A 176 -2.22 -23.66 -0.82
C SER A 176 -3.73 -23.61 -1.02
N ARG A 177 -4.30 -22.43 -1.30
CA ARG A 177 -5.71 -22.19 -1.62
C ARG A 177 -5.83 -21.13 -2.70
N TYR A 178 -6.95 -21.16 -3.44
CA TYR A 178 -7.25 -20.20 -4.50
C TYR A 178 -8.71 -19.77 -4.42
N TYR A 179 -8.91 -18.45 -4.55
CA TYR A 179 -10.24 -17.84 -4.53
C TYR A 179 -10.42 -16.92 -5.72
N ILE A 180 -11.63 -16.88 -6.28
CA ILE A 180 -12.05 -15.85 -7.23
C ILE A 180 -12.98 -14.88 -6.51
N ALA A 181 -12.61 -13.60 -6.59
CA ALA A 181 -13.45 -12.48 -6.19
C ALA A 181 -14.11 -11.89 -7.44
N LEU A 182 -15.43 -11.69 -7.38
CA LEU A 182 -16.25 -11.10 -8.45
C LEU A 182 -16.59 -9.66 -8.08
N TYR A 183 -16.33 -8.73 -9.00
CA TYR A 183 -16.53 -7.30 -8.79
C TYR A 183 -17.44 -6.68 -9.84
N GLU A 184 -18.31 -5.78 -9.40
CA GLU A 184 -18.95 -4.79 -10.24
C GLU A 184 -18.10 -3.51 -10.22
N VAL A 185 -17.79 -2.96 -11.41
CA VAL A 185 -16.78 -1.89 -11.55
C VAL A 185 -17.42 -0.65 -12.15
N TYR A 186 -17.31 0.47 -11.45
CA TYR A 186 -17.77 1.79 -11.89
C TYR A 186 -16.57 2.66 -12.28
N ARG A 187 -16.71 3.39 -13.40
CA ARG A 187 -15.62 4.16 -14.04
C ARG A 187 -15.90 5.65 -14.22
N ASP A 188 -17.09 6.12 -13.83
CA ASP A 188 -17.35 7.56 -13.69
C ASP A 188 -17.30 7.89 -12.20
N VAL A 189 -16.11 8.33 -11.76
CA VAL A 189 -15.83 8.67 -10.38
C VAL A 189 -15.35 10.13 -10.35
N ARG A 190 -16.07 10.98 -9.62
CA ARG A 190 -15.83 12.42 -9.62
C ARG A 190 -15.42 12.91 -8.24
N LEU A 191 -14.39 13.75 -8.19
CA LEU A 191 -13.92 14.40 -6.96
C LEU A 191 -14.96 15.41 -6.51
N VAL A 192 -15.30 15.38 -5.22
CA VAL A 192 -16.33 16.23 -4.58
C VAL A 192 -15.71 17.17 -3.56
N ALA A 193 -14.83 16.65 -2.69
CA ALA A 193 -14.22 17.44 -1.63
C ALA A 193 -12.87 16.87 -1.23
N ALA A 194 -11.91 17.76 -0.97
CA ALA A 194 -10.63 17.44 -0.38
C ALA A 194 -10.10 18.66 0.38
N PRO A 195 -9.73 18.55 1.66
CA PRO A 195 -9.14 19.67 2.40
C PRO A 195 -7.73 19.97 1.88
N PRO A 196 -7.19 21.21 2.14
CA PRO A 196 -5.81 21.52 1.81
C PRO A 196 -4.82 20.64 2.60
N VAL A 197 -3.62 20.44 2.05
CA VAL A 197 -2.55 19.65 2.69
C VAL A 197 -2.19 20.17 4.09
N SER A 198 -2.29 21.49 4.31
CA SER A 198 -2.13 22.11 5.63
C SER A 198 -3.10 21.60 6.71
N SER A 199 -4.16 20.89 6.33
CA SER A 199 -5.08 20.17 7.23
C SER A 199 -4.99 18.66 7.05
N ALA A 200 -5.01 18.19 5.79
CA ALA A 200 -5.05 16.77 5.47
C ALA A 200 -3.74 16.03 5.83
N ALA A 201 -2.61 16.71 5.69
CA ALA A 201 -1.26 16.17 5.92
C ALA A 201 -0.48 17.05 6.92
N PHE A 202 -1.15 17.65 7.90
CA PHE A 202 -0.50 18.46 8.94
C PHE A 202 0.55 17.63 9.69
N GLY A 203 1.77 18.14 9.78
CA GLY A 203 2.95 17.46 10.30
C GLY A 203 3.80 16.77 9.23
N GLY A 204 3.32 16.73 7.98
CA GLY A 204 4.07 16.23 6.82
C GLY A 204 4.75 14.88 7.05
N ASP A 205 6.01 14.76 6.62
CA ASP A 205 6.84 13.58 6.85
C ASP A 205 7.31 13.46 8.31
N ILE A 206 7.37 14.57 9.07
CA ILE A 206 7.86 14.56 10.46
C ILE A 206 6.94 13.76 11.38
N ASP A 207 5.62 13.86 11.15
CA ASP A 207 4.60 13.12 11.91
C ASP A 207 4.16 11.82 11.19
N ASN A 208 4.75 11.44 10.07
CA ASN A 208 4.39 10.22 9.36
C ASN A 208 4.78 8.99 10.21
N TRP A 209 3.87 8.03 10.36
CA TRP A 209 3.98 6.87 11.25
C TRP A 209 4.22 7.19 12.74
N GLU A 210 4.26 8.46 13.12
CA GLU A 210 4.45 8.83 14.53
C GLU A 210 3.09 8.93 15.25
N TRP A 211 3.12 8.94 16.56
CA TRP A 211 1.98 9.31 17.38
C TRP A 211 2.45 10.24 18.50
N PRO A 212 1.80 11.39 18.72
CA PRO A 212 0.48 11.82 18.26
C PRO A 212 0.48 12.50 16.87
N GLN A 213 -0.49 12.13 16.03
CA GLN A 213 -0.83 12.79 14.75
C GLN A 213 -2.03 13.73 14.88
N HIS A 214 -2.17 14.66 13.90
CA HIS A 214 -3.25 15.66 13.88
C HIS A 214 -3.71 15.93 12.45
N LYS A 215 -3.99 14.88 11.69
CA LYS A 215 -4.30 14.97 10.25
C LYS A 215 -5.82 14.90 10.02
N CYS A 216 -6.37 15.81 9.23
CA CYS A 216 -7.73 15.70 8.72
C CYS A 216 -7.73 14.97 7.38
N ASP A 217 -7.26 13.72 7.39
CA ASP A 217 -6.95 12.95 6.19
C ASP A 217 -8.20 12.31 5.58
N PHE A 218 -8.95 13.10 4.81
CA PHE A 218 -10.10 12.60 4.06
C PHE A 218 -10.19 13.23 2.67
N ALA A 219 -10.84 12.51 1.75
CA ALA A 219 -11.35 13.03 0.49
C ALA A 219 -12.71 12.39 0.17
N MET A 220 -13.49 13.07 -0.62
CA MET A 220 -14.79 12.59 -1.07
C MET A 220 -14.89 12.54 -2.58
N TYR A 221 -15.42 11.46 -3.07
CA TYR A 221 -15.80 11.28 -4.47
C TYR A 221 -17.29 10.98 -4.59
N ARG A 222 -17.81 11.03 -5.79
CA ARG A 222 -19.14 10.49 -6.11
C ARG A 222 -19.03 9.52 -7.27
N VAL A 223 -19.70 8.39 -7.11
CA VAL A 223 -19.84 7.39 -8.17
C VAL A 223 -21.06 7.73 -9.00
N TYR A 224 -20.90 7.71 -10.32
CA TYR A 224 -21.94 7.97 -11.30
C TYR A 224 -22.23 6.72 -12.14
N THR A 225 -23.47 6.64 -12.64
CA THR A 225 -23.97 5.55 -13.48
C THR A 225 -24.63 6.11 -14.72
N ALA A 226 -24.83 5.27 -15.74
CA ALA A 226 -25.76 5.59 -16.79
C ALA A 226 -27.18 5.86 -16.23
N PRO A 227 -28.08 6.56 -16.97
CA PRO A 227 -29.43 6.85 -16.48
C PRO A 227 -30.28 5.62 -16.12
N ASP A 228 -29.94 4.44 -16.64
CA ASP A 228 -30.59 3.14 -16.30
C ASP A 228 -29.99 2.48 -15.03
N GLY A 229 -29.00 3.11 -14.39
CA GLY A 229 -28.32 2.61 -13.21
C GLY A 229 -27.16 1.65 -13.49
N SER A 230 -26.85 1.34 -14.74
CA SER A 230 -25.74 0.45 -15.10
C SER A 230 -24.38 1.15 -14.98
N PRO A 231 -23.28 0.41 -14.68
CA PRO A 231 -21.93 0.94 -14.74
C PRO A 231 -21.61 1.50 -16.14
N ALA A 232 -21.03 2.70 -16.19
CA ALA A 232 -20.70 3.39 -17.43
C ALA A 232 -19.34 4.08 -17.36
N ALA A 233 -18.76 4.37 -18.52
CA ALA A 233 -17.68 5.35 -18.63
C ALA A 233 -18.24 6.76 -18.40
N TYR A 234 -17.35 7.74 -18.18
CA TYR A 234 -17.76 9.12 -18.01
C TYR A 234 -18.66 9.62 -19.14
N SER A 235 -19.75 10.25 -18.76
CA SER A 235 -20.64 11.00 -19.64
C SER A 235 -21.29 12.14 -18.84
N GLU A 236 -21.57 13.27 -19.52
CA GLU A 236 -22.32 14.37 -18.92
C GLU A 236 -23.79 13.96 -18.58
N ASP A 237 -24.32 12.95 -19.25
CA ASP A 237 -25.67 12.42 -19.01
C ASP A 237 -25.74 11.45 -17.82
N ASN A 238 -24.62 11.05 -17.26
CA ASN A 238 -24.59 10.13 -16.13
C ASN A 238 -25.17 10.79 -14.87
N ILE A 239 -25.80 9.96 -14.04
CA ILE A 239 -26.48 10.38 -12.80
C ILE A 239 -25.76 9.79 -11.58
N PRO A 240 -25.88 10.41 -10.39
CA PRO A 240 -25.39 9.83 -9.15
C PRO A 240 -25.90 8.42 -8.93
N MET A 241 -24.99 7.50 -8.53
CA MET A 241 -25.33 6.11 -8.27
C MET A 241 -26.34 5.98 -7.12
N LYS A 242 -27.29 5.06 -7.27
CA LYS A 242 -28.15 4.62 -6.15
C LYS A 242 -27.55 3.35 -5.56
N PRO A 243 -26.82 3.44 -4.44
CA PRO A 243 -26.09 2.29 -3.88
C PRO A 243 -27.05 1.25 -3.27
N ALA A 244 -26.63 -0.02 -3.29
CA ALA A 244 -27.35 -1.09 -2.61
C ALA A 244 -27.26 -0.96 -1.08
N ALA A 245 -26.15 -0.47 -0.56
CA ALA A 245 -25.91 -0.21 0.85
C ALA A 245 -25.10 1.07 1.03
N LYS A 246 -25.25 1.70 2.21
CA LYS A 246 -24.44 2.81 2.69
C LYS A 246 -24.12 2.65 4.16
N LEU A 247 -23.01 3.19 4.61
CA LEU A 247 -22.67 3.26 6.04
C LEU A 247 -23.47 4.38 6.72
N LYS A 248 -23.94 4.09 7.93
CA LYS A 248 -24.52 5.10 8.81
C LYS A 248 -23.41 5.75 9.62
N ILE A 249 -23.43 7.06 9.72
CA ILE A 249 -22.48 7.82 10.54
C ILE A 249 -22.99 7.83 11.99
N SER A 250 -22.08 7.60 12.94
CA SER A 250 -22.37 7.72 14.39
C SER A 250 -21.79 9.02 14.92
N LEU A 251 -22.64 9.77 15.63
CA LEU A 251 -22.24 10.94 16.41
C LEU A 251 -22.31 10.67 17.93
N GLU A 252 -22.53 9.41 18.36
CA GLU A 252 -22.64 9.04 19.79
C GLU A 252 -21.30 9.19 20.54
N GLY A 253 -20.18 9.13 19.81
CA GLY A 253 -18.83 9.13 20.37
C GLY A 253 -18.38 7.72 20.78
N TYR A 254 -17.18 7.64 21.32
CA TYR A 254 -16.52 6.41 21.75
C TYR A 254 -15.47 6.71 22.84
N LYS A 255 -14.99 5.67 23.51
CA LYS A 255 -14.03 5.74 24.62
C LYS A 255 -13.11 4.51 24.61
N PRO A 256 -12.01 4.52 25.38
CA PRO A 256 -11.14 3.36 25.53
C PRO A 256 -11.90 2.10 25.91
N GLY A 257 -11.58 1.00 25.23
CA GLY A 257 -12.21 -0.31 25.39
C GLY A 257 -13.46 -0.53 24.54
N ASP A 258 -13.98 0.49 23.86
CA ASP A 258 -15.09 0.30 22.92
C ASP A 258 -14.63 -0.49 21.71
N TYR A 259 -15.47 -1.41 21.25
CA TYR A 259 -15.23 -2.26 20.10
C TYR A 259 -15.12 -1.46 18.82
N THR A 260 -14.16 -1.85 17.98
CA THR A 260 -13.98 -1.34 16.63
C THR A 260 -13.78 -2.47 15.63
N MET A 261 -14.23 -2.27 14.40
CA MET A 261 -13.86 -3.12 13.27
C MET A 261 -13.53 -2.26 12.05
N ILE A 262 -12.65 -2.78 11.21
CA ILE A 262 -12.25 -2.17 9.94
C ILE A 262 -12.50 -3.19 8.84
N ILE A 263 -13.17 -2.79 7.77
CA ILE A 263 -13.34 -3.57 6.55
C ILE A 263 -12.60 -2.85 5.44
N GLY A 264 -11.66 -3.53 4.78
CA GLY A 264 -10.84 -2.89 3.77
C GLY A 264 -10.10 -3.86 2.87
N TYR A 265 -9.20 -3.31 2.05
CA TYR A 265 -8.41 -4.04 1.08
C TYR A 265 -6.91 -3.94 1.38
N PRO A 266 -6.43 -4.58 2.46
CA PRO A 266 -5.02 -4.56 2.82
C PRO A 266 -4.17 -5.15 1.70
N GLY A 267 -3.09 -4.45 1.36
CA GLY A 267 -2.29 -4.73 0.18
C GLY A 267 -1.48 -6.00 0.29
N ARG A 268 -0.51 -6.02 1.18
CA ARG A 268 0.41 -7.17 1.30
C ARG A 268 1.00 -7.28 2.69
N THR A 269 1.02 -8.52 3.22
CA THR A 269 1.84 -8.92 4.36
C THR A 269 2.69 -10.14 3.99
N ASN A 270 3.66 -10.48 4.85
CA ASN A 270 4.56 -11.62 4.69
C ASN A 270 4.72 -12.38 6.02
N ARG A 271 3.62 -12.59 6.75
CA ARG A 271 3.62 -13.21 8.09
C ARG A 271 4.01 -14.69 8.09
N TYR A 272 3.87 -15.32 6.94
CA TYR A 272 4.31 -16.71 6.73
C TYR A 272 5.76 -16.82 6.25
N SER A 273 6.54 -15.72 6.23
CA SER A 273 7.95 -15.73 5.88
C SER A 273 8.78 -16.53 6.90
N SER A 274 9.81 -17.21 6.38
CA SER A 274 10.83 -17.85 7.20
C SER A 274 11.77 -16.84 7.86
N SER A 275 12.53 -17.25 8.87
CA SER A 275 13.56 -16.43 9.47
C SER A 275 14.61 -15.99 8.44
N TYR A 276 14.89 -16.81 7.45
CA TYR A 276 15.83 -16.54 6.36
C TYR A 276 15.29 -15.42 5.45
N GLU A 277 14.01 -15.44 5.09
CA GLU A 277 13.38 -14.39 4.26
C GLU A 277 13.35 -13.05 4.99
N VAL A 278 13.02 -13.06 6.29
CA VAL A 278 13.01 -11.85 7.12
C VAL A 278 14.42 -11.29 7.25
N ASP A 279 15.39 -12.09 7.69
CA ASP A 279 16.78 -11.65 7.85
C ASP A 279 17.36 -11.11 6.54
N PHE A 280 17.10 -11.76 5.42
CA PHE A 280 17.53 -11.35 4.08
C PHE A 280 16.93 -10.00 3.65
N THR A 281 15.71 -9.69 4.08
CA THR A 281 15.05 -8.43 3.79
C THR A 281 15.60 -7.32 4.69
N GLU A 282 15.66 -7.58 6.00
CA GLU A 282 16.03 -6.60 7.02
C GLU A 282 17.53 -6.28 7.05
N SER A 283 18.39 -7.27 6.78
CA SER A 283 19.85 -7.06 6.82
C SER A 283 20.44 -6.63 5.46
N LEU A 284 19.76 -6.86 4.36
CA LEU A 284 20.27 -6.59 3.02
C LEU A 284 19.43 -5.59 2.23
N LYS A 285 18.13 -5.89 1.98
CA LYS A 285 17.34 -5.11 1.02
C LYS A 285 16.97 -3.74 1.55
N HIS A 286 16.40 -3.68 2.75
CA HIS A 286 15.92 -2.44 3.35
C HIS A 286 17.05 -1.45 3.65
N PRO A 287 18.19 -1.83 4.25
CA PRO A 287 19.28 -0.88 4.50
C PRO A 287 19.85 -0.25 3.22
N ILE A 288 20.00 -1.03 2.14
CA ILE A 288 20.46 -0.50 0.85
C ILE A 288 19.44 0.48 0.27
N SER A 289 18.16 0.08 0.24
CA SER A 289 17.06 0.90 -0.28
C SER A 289 16.92 2.21 0.51
N ASN A 290 16.96 2.15 1.85
CA ASN A 290 16.85 3.31 2.73
C ASN A 290 17.94 4.32 2.48
N ARG A 291 19.20 3.88 2.37
CA ARG A 291 20.33 4.77 2.13
C ARG A 291 20.20 5.46 0.75
N ILE A 292 19.89 4.72 -0.29
CA ILE A 292 19.77 5.27 -1.65
C ILE A 292 18.61 6.27 -1.72
N ARG A 293 17.44 5.93 -1.18
CA ARG A 293 16.26 6.79 -1.20
C ARG A 293 16.43 8.04 -0.34
N GLY A 294 17.10 7.93 0.81
CA GLY A 294 17.42 9.09 1.65
C GLY A 294 18.22 10.16 0.90
N GLU A 295 19.21 9.76 0.11
CA GLU A 295 19.99 10.69 -0.71
C GLU A 295 19.18 11.25 -1.89
N GLN A 296 18.33 10.43 -2.53
CA GLN A 296 17.41 10.91 -3.57
C GLN A 296 16.46 11.98 -3.01
N MET A 297 15.89 11.73 -1.84
CA MET A 297 15.02 12.69 -1.15
C MET A 297 15.76 13.99 -0.81
N ALA A 298 17.00 13.89 -0.34
CA ALA A 298 17.81 15.07 -0.06
C ALA A 298 18.06 15.94 -1.29
N ILE A 299 18.33 15.33 -2.45
CA ILE A 299 18.49 16.02 -3.73
C ILE A 299 17.17 16.70 -4.14
N ILE A 300 16.06 15.97 -4.11
CA ILE A 300 14.74 16.48 -4.50
C ILE A 300 14.32 17.63 -3.59
N LYS A 301 14.43 17.45 -2.27
CA LYS A 301 14.05 18.47 -1.27
C LYS A 301 14.86 19.75 -1.44
N ALA A 302 16.17 19.65 -1.72
CA ALA A 302 17.02 20.81 -1.94
C ALA A 302 16.56 21.67 -3.14
N TRP A 303 15.91 21.08 -4.14
CA TRP A 303 15.29 21.79 -5.24
C TRP A 303 13.88 22.29 -4.90
N MET A 304 13.05 21.48 -4.25
CA MET A 304 11.71 21.87 -3.79
C MET A 304 11.75 23.10 -2.87
N ASP A 305 12.78 23.22 -2.03
CA ASP A 305 12.93 24.36 -1.11
C ASP A 305 13.36 25.66 -1.82
N LYS A 306 13.88 25.58 -3.03
CA LYS A 306 14.35 26.73 -3.84
C LYS A 306 13.35 27.18 -4.88
N ASP A 307 12.51 26.27 -5.39
CA ASP A 307 11.70 26.49 -6.58
C ASP A 307 10.28 25.91 -6.36
N PRO A 308 9.26 26.78 -6.23
CA PRO A 308 7.88 26.34 -6.04
C PRO A 308 7.32 25.47 -7.17
N ASP A 309 7.78 25.69 -8.42
CA ASP A 309 7.35 24.87 -9.55
C ASP A 309 7.90 23.45 -9.45
N VAL A 310 9.16 23.32 -8.96
CA VAL A 310 9.73 22.00 -8.66
C VAL A 310 8.99 21.35 -7.50
N ARG A 311 8.64 22.10 -6.48
CA ARG A 311 7.84 21.59 -5.35
C ARG A 311 6.53 21.00 -5.84
N LEU A 312 5.79 21.72 -6.67
CA LEU A 312 4.53 21.21 -7.22
C LEU A 312 4.76 19.92 -8.04
N LYS A 313 5.77 19.87 -8.91
CA LYS A 313 6.05 18.70 -9.76
C LYS A 313 6.51 17.45 -9.01
N TYR A 314 7.23 17.63 -7.90
CA TYR A 314 7.88 16.52 -7.19
C TYR A 314 7.18 16.13 -5.89
N SER A 315 6.18 16.86 -5.41
CA SER A 315 5.53 16.58 -4.12
C SER A 315 4.96 15.16 -4.02
N ASP A 316 4.26 14.68 -5.05
CA ASP A 316 3.71 13.30 -5.09
C ASP A 316 4.83 12.24 -5.12
N TYR A 317 5.86 12.47 -5.93
CA TYR A 317 7.00 11.56 -6.01
C TYR A 317 7.83 11.53 -4.71
N PHE A 318 8.06 12.70 -4.11
CA PHE A 318 8.75 12.83 -2.83
C PHE A 318 7.98 12.11 -1.71
N PHE A 319 6.67 12.36 -1.60
CA PHE A 319 5.81 11.69 -0.64
C PHE A 319 5.86 10.15 -0.78
N SER A 320 5.81 9.67 -2.02
CA SER A 320 5.92 8.22 -2.29
C SER A 320 7.28 7.63 -1.88
N LEU A 321 8.38 8.37 -2.08
CA LEU A 321 9.73 7.93 -1.66
C LEU A 321 9.87 7.93 -0.15
N SER A 322 9.43 9.01 0.52
CA SER A 322 9.50 9.19 1.97
C SER A 322 8.72 8.10 2.69
N ASN A 323 7.46 7.91 2.34
CA ASN A 323 6.60 6.91 2.99
C ASN A 323 7.21 5.49 2.94
N VAL A 324 7.79 5.09 1.82
CA VAL A 324 8.41 3.75 1.71
C VAL A 324 9.77 3.70 2.41
N GLN A 325 10.54 4.77 2.40
CA GLN A 325 11.83 4.84 3.08
C GLN A 325 11.64 4.74 4.60
N GLU A 326 10.66 5.44 5.16
CA GLU A 326 10.31 5.40 6.58
C GLU A 326 9.76 4.03 6.99
N LEU A 327 8.87 3.43 6.16
CA LEU A 327 8.39 2.07 6.37
C LEU A 327 9.55 1.08 6.48
N TYR A 328 10.47 1.07 5.52
CA TYR A 328 11.61 0.14 5.53
C TYR A 328 12.57 0.40 6.70
N SER A 329 12.79 1.67 7.07
CA SER A 329 13.63 2.02 8.20
C SER A 329 13.02 1.54 9.52
N GLY A 330 11.74 1.80 9.71
CA GLY A 330 11.01 1.39 10.89
C GLY A 330 10.80 -0.12 10.99
N GLU A 331 10.61 -0.82 9.86
CA GLU A 331 10.52 -2.28 9.83
C GLU A 331 11.82 -2.92 10.34
N VAL A 332 12.99 -2.44 9.87
CA VAL A 332 14.31 -2.88 10.37
C VAL A 332 14.41 -2.66 11.88
N GLU A 333 14.11 -1.44 12.36
CA GLU A 333 14.17 -1.09 13.78
C GLU A 333 13.23 -1.97 14.64
N CYS A 334 12.00 -2.16 14.19
CA CYS A 334 11.01 -2.98 14.91
C CYS A 334 11.37 -4.47 14.89
N CYS A 335 11.84 -5.00 13.75
CA CYS A 335 12.27 -6.39 13.66
C CYS A 335 13.46 -6.70 14.59
N GLU A 336 14.42 -5.78 14.70
CA GLU A 336 15.52 -5.88 15.65
C GLU A 336 15.02 -5.77 17.11
N ARG A 337 14.24 -4.71 17.40
CA ARG A 337 13.71 -4.43 18.75
C ARG A 337 12.90 -5.59 19.31
N PHE A 338 12.04 -6.19 18.49
CA PHE A 338 11.16 -7.28 18.92
C PHE A 338 11.76 -8.67 18.72
N GLY A 339 12.98 -8.77 18.18
CA GLY A 339 13.67 -10.03 17.95
C GLY A 339 12.93 -10.97 16.99
N VAL A 340 12.36 -10.42 15.92
CA VAL A 340 11.46 -11.13 14.99
C VAL A 340 12.14 -12.36 14.38
N VAL A 341 13.38 -12.26 13.91
CA VAL A 341 14.15 -13.38 13.37
C VAL A 341 14.24 -14.52 14.39
N GLY A 342 14.48 -14.23 15.68
CA GLY A 342 14.51 -15.23 16.75
C GLY A 342 13.16 -15.93 16.98
N LYS A 343 12.07 -15.18 16.91
CA LYS A 343 10.71 -15.71 17.02
C LYS A 343 10.36 -16.63 15.83
N LYS A 344 10.76 -16.25 14.61
CA LYS A 344 10.59 -17.09 13.42
C LYS A 344 11.40 -18.38 13.53
N LYS A 345 12.64 -18.33 14.01
CA LYS A 345 13.46 -19.53 14.28
C LYS A 345 12.82 -20.48 15.30
N ALA A 346 12.12 -19.95 16.30
CA ALA A 346 11.37 -20.79 17.25
C ALA A 346 10.22 -21.53 16.55
N ILE A 347 9.46 -20.84 15.67
CA ILE A 347 8.41 -21.49 14.86
C ILE A 347 9.01 -22.55 13.91
N GLU A 348 10.15 -22.27 13.32
CA GLU A 348 10.87 -23.24 12.45
C GLU A 348 11.32 -24.49 13.21
N ALA A 349 11.77 -24.34 14.46
CA ALA A 349 12.10 -25.48 15.31
C ALA A 349 10.87 -26.36 15.57
N GLU A 350 9.72 -25.76 15.91
CA GLU A 350 8.45 -26.48 16.06
C GLU A 350 8.01 -27.17 14.75
N LEU A 351 8.18 -26.48 13.62
CA LEU A 351 7.88 -27.02 12.29
C LEU A 351 8.77 -28.24 12.00
N GLN A 352 10.06 -28.16 12.30
CA GLN A 352 11.00 -29.27 12.12
C GLN A 352 10.62 -30.48 12.97
N GLU A 353 10.23 -30.28 14.25
CA GLU A 353 9.75 -31.36 15.12
C GLU A 353 8.48 -32.01 14.53
N TRP A 354 7.53 -31.19 14.06
CA TRP A 354 6.31 -31.68 13.43
C TRP A 354 6.60 -32.46 12.14
N ILE A 355 7.54 -32.01 11.32
CA ILE A 355 7.99 -32.73 10.11
C ILE A 355 8.57 -34.09 10.47
N MET A 356 9.50 -34.10 11.43
CA MET A 356 10.22 -35.33 11.83
C MET A 356 9.32 -36.37 12.51
N ALA A 357 8.17 -36.00 12.99
CA ALA A 357 7.21 -36.92 13.63
C ALA A 357 6.43 -37.81 12.63
N SER A 358 6.58 -37.62 11.29
CA SER A 358 5.90 -38.47 10.30
C SER A 358 6.83 -38.82 9.12
N PRO A 359 6.96 -40.09 8.77
CA PRO A 359 7.77 -40.51 7.59
C PRO A 359 7.31 -39.84 6.28
N GLU A 360 6.01 -39.60 6.11
CA GLU A 360 5.46 -38.97 4.93
C GLU A 360 5.88 -37.48 4.86
N ARG A 361 5.85 -36.78 6.00
CA ARG A 361 6.29 -35.39 6.11
C ARG A 361 7.81 -35.28 5.89
N VAL A 362 8.57 -36.21 6.48
CA VAL A 362 10.04 -36.27 6.26
C VAL A 362 10.35 -36.48 4.78
N LYS A 363 9.63 -37.38 4.09
CA LYS A 363 9.83 -37.58 2.64
C LYS A 363 9.59 -36.31 1.84
N ARG A 364 8.65 -35.48 2.24
CA ARG A 364 8.28 -34.24 1.51
C ARG A 364 9.13 -33.06 1.93
N TRP A 365 9.32 -32.84 3.22
CA TRP A 365 9.87 -31.60 3.79
C TRP A 365 11.11 -31.77 4.67
N GLY A 366 11.66 -32.99 4.76
CA GLY A 366 12.77 -33.31 5.69
C GLY A 366 14.02 -32.43 5.51
N ASN A 367 14.28 -31.94 4.30
CA ASN A 367 15.39 -31.04 3.99
C ASN A 367 14.96 -29.60 3.76
N LEU A 368 13.71 -29.25 4.04
CA LEU A 368 13.15 -27.94 3.68
C LEU A 368 13.95 -26.77 4.28
N LEU A 369 14.16 -26.75 5.60
CA LEU A 369 14.88 -25.67 6.28
C LEU A 369 16.34 -25.59 5.84
N LYS A 370 17.01 -26.73 5.68
CA LYS A 370 18.37 -26.79 5.13
C LYS A 370 18.44 -26.20 3.72
N ASN A 371 17.50 -26.57 2.85
CA ASN A 371 17.45 -26.06 1.49
C ASN A 371 17.19 -24.54 1.45
N LEU A 372 16.34 -24.02 2.35
CA LEU A 372 16.13 -22.57 2.50
C LEU A 372 17.44 -21.86 2.89
N GLU A 373 18.12 -22.33 3.94
CA GLU A 373 19.38 -21.75 4.41
C GLU A 373 20.43 -21.68 3.29
N GLU A 374 20.67 -22.81 2.61
CA GLU A 374 21.66 -22.92 1.54
C GLU A 374 21.29 -22.01 0.35
N THR A 375 19.99 -21.94 0.00
CA THR A 375 19.55 -21.14 -1.14
C THR A 375 19.61 -19.65 -0.83
N TYR A 376 19.18 -19.19 0.37
CA TYR A 376 19.32 -17.79 0.76
C TYR A 376 20.78 -17.34 0.80
N ALA A 377 21.69 -18.19 1.31
CA ALA A 377 23.12 -17.91 1.28
C ALA A 377 23.66 -17.78 -0.17
N ALA A 378 23.23 -18.64 -1.08
CA ALA A 378 23.68 -18.63 -2.47
C ALA A 378 23.18 -17.42 -3.26
N VAL A 379 21.97 -16.91 -2.96
CA VAL A 379 21.39 -15.76 -3.66
C VAL A 379 21.77 -14.41 -3.05
N TYR A 380 22.51 -14.37 -1.95
CA TYR A 380 22.81 -13.14 -1.21
C TYR A 380 23.51 -12.09 -2.09
N GLU A 381 24.67 -12.42 -2.68
CA GLU A 381 25.43 -11.48 -3.51
C GLU A 381 24.71 -11.10 -4.81
N PRO A 382 24.10 -12.03 -5.57
CA PRO A 382 23.27 -11.66 -6.71
C PRO A 382 22.14 -10.69 -6.36
N GLU A 383 21.42 -10.92 -5.26
CA GLU A 383 20.32 -10.05 -4.87
C GLU A 383 20.83 -8.68 -4.39
N ARG A 384 21.94 -8.63 -3.66
CA ARG A 384 22.59 -7.37 -3.29
C ARG A 384 22.81 -6.49 -4.53
N ASN A 385 23.41 -7.04 -5.57
CA ASN A 385 23.63 -6.33 -6.83
C ASN A 385 22.32 -5.97 -7.52
N ALA A 386 21.31 -6.83 -7.47
CA ALA A 386 19.99 -6.55 -8.04
C ALA A 386 19.26 -5.42 -7.29
N VAL A 387 19.41 -5.30 -5.97
CA VAL A 387 18.84 -4.18 -5.19
C VAL A 387 19.49 -2.87 -5.60
N TYR A 388 20.83 -2.80 -5.64
CA TYR A 388 21.53 -1.60 -6.12
C TYR A 388 21.05 -1.20 -7.52
N TYR A 389 21.01 -2.14 -8.47
CA TYR A 389 20.54 -1.87 -9.82
C TYR A 389 19.12 -1.29 -9.85
N ARG A 390 18.20 -1.89 -9.11
CA ARG A 390 16.80 -1.45 -9.08
C ARG A 390 16.64 -0.08 -8.44
N GLU A 391 17.29 0.15 -7.29
CA GLU A 391 17.12 1.39 -6.54
C GLU A 391 17.88 2.56 -7.18
N THR A 392 18.97 2.32 -7.92
CA THR A 392 19.73 3.37 -8.61
C THR A 392 19.24 3.62 -10.03
N LEU A 393 19.46 2.69 -10.96
CA LEU A 393 19.25 2.95 -12.39
C LEU A 393 17.78 2.87 -12.82
N ILE A 394 16.95 2.07 -12.13
CA ILE A 394 15.54 1.90 -12.53
C ILE A 394 14.60 2.83 -11.76
N ARG A 395 14.78 2.96 -10.44
CA ARG A 395 13.91 3.75 -9.56
C ARG A 395 14.59 5.02 -9.05
N GLY A 396 15.88 5.16 -9.30
CA GLY A 396 16.66 6.30 -8.83
C GLY A 396 16.35 7.61 -9.52
N THR A 397 15.69 7.54 -10.68
CA THR A 397 15.21 8.68 -11.46
C THR A 397 13.87 8.34 -12.11
N ARG A 398 13.06 9.34 -12.44
CA ARG A 398 11.84 9.13 -13.24
C ARG A 398 12.21 8.68 -14.68
N LEU A 399 13.33 9.16 -15.20
CA LEU A 399 13.87 8.74 -16.51
C LEU A 399 14.17 7.24 -16.56
N GLY A 400 14.67 6.62 -15.49
CA GLY A 400 14.94 5.18 -15.44
C GLY A 400 13.70 4.34 -15.73
N LEU A 401 12.55 4.74 -15.18
CA LEU A 401 11.26 4.08 -15.46
C LEU A 401 10.77 4.31 -16.87
N ILE A 402 10.95 5.50 -17.42
CA ILE A 402 10.58 5.85 -18.80
C ILE A 402 11.43 5.02 -19.78
N MET A 403 12.75 5.01 -19.60
CA MET A 403 13.68 4.23 -20.43
C MET A 403 13.35 2.74 -20.42
N ARG A 404 13.08 2.17 -19.22
CA ARG A 404 12.69 0.77 -19.09
C ARG A 404 11.42 0.44 -19.86
N ARG A 405 10.41 1.31 -19.81
CA ARG A 405 9.18 1.09 -20.58
C ARG A 405 9.41 1.21 -22.08
N ALA A 406 10.15 2.24 -22.53
CA ALA A 406 10.46 2.46 -23.94
C ALA A 406 11.30 1.30 -24.51
N HIS A 407 12.31 0.84 -23.76
CA HIS A 407 13.16 -0.29 -24.14
C HIS A 407 12.37 -1.61 -24.26
N ASN A 408 11.44 -1.90 -23.33
CA ASN A 408 10.70 -3.16 -23.30
C ASN A 408 9.42 -3.14 -24.16
N ALA A 409 9.04 -1.99 -24.71
CA ALA A 409 7.81 -1.87 -25.49
C ALA A 409 7.95 -2.59 -26.85
N ARG A 410 7.10 -3.63 -27.08
CA ARG A 410 6.97 -4.23 -28.42
C ARG A 410 6.43 -3.25 -29.46
N ASN A 411 5.73 -2.22 -29.02
CA ASN A 411 5.25 -1.10 -29.80
C ASN A 411 5.50 0.19 -29.01
N PRO A 412 6.62 0.90 -29.27
CA PRO A 412 6.95 2.14 -28.57
C PRO A 412 5.86 3.21 -28.71
N HIS A 413 5.01 3.11 -29.73
CA HIS A 413 3.95 4.07 -30.01
C HIS A 413 2.72 3.97 -29.07
N GLY A 414 2.58 2.89 -28.30
CA GLY A 414 1.48 2.73 -27.31
C GLY A 414 1.65 3.51 -26.01
N ALA A 415 2.85 4.03 -25.72
CA ALA A 415 3.17 4.71 -24.45
C ALA A 415 3.10 6.26 -24.51
N GLY A 416 2.73 6.84 -25.65
CA GLY A 416 2.90 8.29 -25.93
C GLY A 416 2.27 9.22 -24.91
N THR A 417 0.98 9.10 -24.64
CA THR A 417 0.27 10.02 -23.72
C THR A 417 0.75 9.94 -22.28
N ARG A 418 1.18 8.76 -21.81
CA ARG A 418 1.76 8.59 -20.48
C ARG A 418 3.14 9.23 -20.38
N MET A 419 3.95 9.06 -21.41
CA MET A 419 5.30 9.65 -21.49
C MET A 419 5.23 11.17 -21.50
N GLU A 420 4.29 11.77 -22.27
CA GLU A 420 4.04 13.22 -22.28
C GLU A 420 3.77 13.76 -20.88
N ARG A 421 2.87 13.10 -20.12
CA ARG A 421 2.55 13.49 -18.75
C ARG A 421 3.78 13.39 -17.84
N GLU A 422 4.51 12.28 -17.92
CA GLU A 422 5.68 12.05 -17.07
C GLU A 422 6.79 13.10 -17.32
N TYR A 423 7.02 13.53 -18.57
CA TYR A 423 7.95 14.61 -18.84
C TYR A 423 7.44 15.98 -18.37
N ALA A 424 6.14 16.24 -18.45
CA ALA A 424 5.55 17.47 -17.91
C ALA A 424 5.70 17.59 -16.39
N GLU A 425 5.69 16.46 -15.69
CA GLU A 425 5.85 16.36 -14.24
C GLU A 425 7.33 16.30 -13.79
N MET A 426 8.31 16.31 -14.71
CA MET A 426 9.75 16.29 -14.40
C MET A 426 10.38 17.68 -14.50
N ASP A 427 11.46 17.87 -13.75
CA ASP A 427 12.42 18.94 -13.95
C ASP A 427 13.78 18.32 -14.29
N MET A 428 14.29 18.63 -15.47
CA MET A 428 15.52 18.03 -16.00
C MET A 428 16.77 18.39 -15.19
N ARG A 429 16.73 19.47 -14.40
CA ARG A 429 17.83 19.84 -13.47
C ARG A 429 17.90 18.82 -12.31
N VAL A 430 16.74 18.48 -11.75
CA VAL A 430 16.60 17.49 -10.68
C VAL A 430 16.97 16.10 -11.19
N GLU A 431 16.42 15.70 -12.33
CA GLU A 431 16.70 14.38 -12.94
C GLU A 431 18.19 14.20 -13.24
N ARG A 432 18.89 15.27 -13.64
CA ARG A 432 20.34 15.22 -13.90
C ARG A 432 21.14 14.97 -12.64
N GLU A 433 20.84 15.63 -11.53
CA GLU A 433 21.51 15.39 -10.24
C GLU A 433 21.22 14.00 -9.70
N LEU A 434 19.96 13.54 -9.80
CA LEU A 434 19.58 12.18 -9.44
C LEU A 434 20.32 11.13 -10.27
N MET A 435 20.48 11.37 -11.57
CA MET A 435 21.21 10.47 -12.47
C MET A 435 22.71 10.39 -12.12
N ILE A 436 23.36 11.52 -11.83
CA ILE A 436 24.75 11.55 -11.39
C ILE A 436 24.94 10.71 -10.12
N TYR A 437 24.06 10.91 -9.14
CA TYR A 437 24.05 10.13 -7.91
C TYR A 437 23.84 8.63 -8.18
N ALA A 438 22.81 8.31 -8.99
CA ALA A 438 22.46 6.92 -9.31
C ALA A 438 23.61 6.17 -10.01
N LEU A 439 24.27 6.80 -10.98
CA LEU A 439 25.42 6.23 -11.69
C LEU A 439 26.60 6.01 -10.75
N LYS A 440 26.88 6.97 -9.87
CA LYS A 440 27.95 6.83 -8.85
C LYS A 440 27.69 5.63 -7.95
N GLU A 441 26.51 5.56 -7.36
CA GLU A 441 26.14 4.46 -6.46
C GLU A 441 26.17 3.10 -7.17
N TYR A 442 25.66 3.06 -8.41
CA TYR A 442 25.67 1.84 -9.22
C TYR A 442 27.11 1.37 -9.50
N ILE A 443 27.97 2.24 -10.04
CA ILE A 443 29.32 1.87 -10.44
C ILE A 443 30.19 1.48 -9.22
N CYS A 444 30.04 2.17 -8.09
CA CYS A 444 30.83 1.91 -6.90
C CYS A 444 30.42 0.64 -6.13
N ASN A 445 29.18 0.18 -6.26
CA ASN A 445 28.65 -0.89 -5.42
C ASN A 445 28.31 -2.19 -6.16
N ILE A 446 28.26 -2.18 -7.49
CA ILE A 446 28.03 -3.38 -8.29
C ILE A 446 29.33 -4.14 -8.50
N ASP A 447 29.29 -5.46 -8.30
CA ASP A 447 30.42 -6.31 -8.66
C ASP A 447 30.68 -6.23 -10.18
N PRO A 448 31.94 -5.95 -10.62
CA PRO A 448 32.28 -5.80 -12.03
C PRO A 448 31.93 -6.98 -12.94
N GLN A 449 31.73 -8.18 -12.41
CA GLN A 449 31.27 -9.34 -13.19
C GLN A 449 29.88 -9.14 -13.81
N TYR A 450 29.04 -8.28 -13.21
CA TYR A 450 27.67 -7.96 -13.68
C TYR A 450 27.64 -6.88 -14.76
N PHE A 451 28.72 -6.13 -14.97
CA PHE A 451 28.83 -5.22 -16.11
C PHE A 451 28.99 -5.97 -17.42
N THR A 452 28.31 -5.48 -18.46
CA THR A 452 28.60 -5.92 -19.84
C THR A 452 30.01 -5.48 -20.26
N GLN A 453 30.55 -6.05 -21.34
CA GLN A 453 31.87 -5.63 -21.83
C GLN A 453 31.82 -4.16 -22.26
N TRP A 454 30.75 -3.74 -22.92
CA TRP A 454 30.56 -2.34 -23.31
C TRP A 454 30.54 -1.38 -22.11
N GLN A 455 29.85 -1.73 -21.03
CA GLN A 455 29.88 -0.91 -19.81
C GLN A 455 31.29 -0.85 -19.20
N LYS A 456 32.02 -1.97 -19.17
CA LYS A 456 33.41 -2.01 -18.67
C LYS A 456 34.35 -1.12 -19.49
N ASP A 457 34.24 -1.17 -20.82
CA ASP A 457 35.06 -0.38 -21.70
C ASP A 457 34.76 1.12 -21.50
N LEU A 458 33.49 1.46 -21.44
CA LEU A 458 33.05 2.85 -21.20
C LEU A 458 33.48 3.35 -19.79
N ILE A 459 33.31 2.58 -18.75
CA ILE A 459 33.78 2.95 -17.38
C ILE A 459 35.30 3.16 -17.39
N ALA A 460 36.06 2.30 -18.09
CA ALA A 460 37.52 2.42 -18.19
C ALA A 460 37.94 3.69 -18.95
N GLU A 461 37.23 4.11 -19.99
CA GLU A 461 37.48 5.35 -20.71
C GLU A 461 37.40 6.59 -19.82
N TYR A 462 36.50 6.58 -18.82
CA TYR A 462 36.30 7.65 -17.87
C TYR A 462 37.04 7.41 -16.53
N SER A 463 37.98 6.45 -16.46
CA SER A 463 38.74 6.13 -15.25
C SER A 463 40.17 6.70 -15.31
N ASP A 464 40.70 7.06 -14.14
CA ASP A 464 42.10 7.47 -13.98
C ASP A 464 43.04 6.24 -14.04
N ALA A 465 44.36 6.52 -13.92
CA ALA A 465 45.38 5.49 -13.98
C ALA A 465 45.28 4.47 -12.81
N GLU A 466 44.62 4.84 -11.73
CA GLU A 466 44.33 3.99 -10.56
C GLU A 466 43.01 3.22 -10.70
N GLY A 467 42.30 3.37 -11.83
CA GLY A 467 41.02 2.70 -12.11
C GLY A 467 39.80 3.31 -11.43
N ARG A 468 39.90 4.54 -10.93
CA ARG A 468 38.78 5.26 -10.29
C ARG A 468 37.99 5.99 -11.37
N CYS A 469 36.74 5.63 -11.55
CA CYS A 469 35.86 6.25 -12.54
C CYS A 469 35.48 7.68 -12.15
N ASN A 470 35.65 8.62 -13.07
CA ASN A 470 35.06 9.96 -12.99
C ASN A 470 33.58 9.86 -13.38
N THR A 471 32.75 9.52 -12.40
CA THR A 471 31.32 9.29 -12.59
C THR A 471 30.56 10.52 -13.06
N GLU A 472 31.01 11.73 -12.69
CA GLU A 472 30.40 12.99 -13.16
C GLU A 472 30.62 13.20 -14.67
N ALA A 473 31.85 12.95 -15.14
CA ALA A 473 32.17 13.06 -16.56
C ALA A 473 31.44 11.98 -17.39
N LEU A 474 31.37 10.76 -16.88
CA LEU A 474 30.60 9.68 -17.52
C LEU A 474 29.10 10.00 -17.55
N ALA A 475 28.54 10.52 -16.46
CA ALA A 475 27.14 10.94 -16.38
C ALA A 475 26.86 12.07 -17.39
N ALA A 476 27.74 13.05 -17.49
CA ALA A 476 27.60 14.13 -18.48
C ALA A 476 27.58 13.60 -19.93
N TYR A 477 28.51 12.70 -20.27
CA TYR A 477 28.51 12.05 -21.60
C TYR A 477 27.20 11.31 -21.89
N LEU A 478 26.75 10.45 -20.97
CA LEU A 478 25.52 9.67 -21.13
C LEU A 478 24.29 10.58 -21.27
N TRP A 479 24.24 11.64 -20.47
CA TRP A 479 23.17 12.64 -20.50
C TRP A 479 23.16 13.41 -21.83
N ASP A 480 24.29 14.00 -22.22
CA ASP A 480 24.36 14.86 -23.39
C ASP A 480 24.21 14.09 -24.73
N SER A 481 24.38 12.75 -24.67
CA SER A 481 24.28 11.87 -25.84
C SER A 481 22.92 11.18 -25.99
N SER A 482 21.94 11.46 -25.10
CA SER A 482 20.69 10.72 -25.04
C SER A 482 19.51 11.45 -25.67
N VAL A 483 18.67 10.70 -26.37
CA VAL A 483 17.37 11.19 -26.89
C VAL A 483 16.35 11.42 -25.74
N PHE A 484 16.59 10.88 -24.56
CA PHE A 484 15.72 11.03 -23.39
C PHE A 484 15.96 12.33 -22.61
N THR A 485 17.03 13.05 -22.89
CA THR A 485 17.47 14.22 -22.12
C THR A 485 17.58 15.48 -22.92
N SER A 486 17.79 15.41 -24.27
CA SER A 486 17.86 16.56 -25.14
C SER A 486 16.47 17.03 -25.57
N GLU A 487 16.26 18.33 -25.69
CA GLU A 487 14.99 18.93 -26.15
C GLU A 487 14.54 18.35 -27.51
N GLU A 488 15.46 18.22 -28.49
CA GLU A 488 15.18 17.63 -29.77
C GLU A 488 14.80 16.15 -29.67
N GLY A 489 15.53 15.38 -28.86
CA GLY A 489 15.26 13.97 -28.63
C GLY A 489 13.90 13.75 -27.99
N ILE A 490 13.57 14.53 -26.95
CA ILE A 490 12.27 14.48 -26.26
C ILE A 490 11.15 14.83 -27.25
N ALA A 491 11.30 15.88 -28.06
CA ALA A 491 10.30 16.23 -29.07
C ALA A 491 10.06 15.09 -30.08
N ARG A 492 11.12 14.41 -30.53
CA ARG A 492 11.02 13.24 -31.41
C ARG A 492 10.38 12.03 -30.74
N LEU A 493 10.68 11.81 -29.46
CA LEU A 493 10.01 10.76 -28.66
C LEU A 493 8.49 11.02 -28.53
N MET A 494 8.10 12.28 -28.24
CA MET A 494 6.69 12.70 -28.19
C MET A 494 5.99 12.55 -29.54
N ALA A 495 6.68 12.95 -30.64
CA ALA A 495 6.19 12.79 -32.01
C ALA A 495 6.18 11.31 -32.49
N ARG A 496 6.74 10.38 -31.70
CA ARG A 496 6.90 8.95 -32.05
C ARG A 496 7.82 8.72 -33.28
N GLU A 497 8.79 9.57 -33.43
CA GLU A 497 9.73 9.55 -34.56
C GLU A 497 11.05 8.84 -34.26
N VAL A 498 11.27 8.40 -32.99
CA VAL A 498 12.46 7.65 -32.57
C VAL A 498 12.22 6.16 -32.81
N PRO A 499 12.98 5.51 -33.71
CA PRO A 499 12.87 4.06 -33.93
C PRO A 499 13.28 3.27 -32.66
N HIS A 500 12.72 2.10 -32.45
CA HIS A 500 13.07 1.24 -31.29
C HIS A 500 14.57 0.87 -31.29
N GLU A 501 15.18 0.68 -32.46
CA GLU A 501 16.62 0.44 -32.58
C GLU A 501 17.47 1.60 -32.05
N GLU A 502 17.03 2.86 -32.26
CA GLU A 502 17.69 4.04 -31.71
C GLU A 502 17.50 4.09 -30.18
N ILE A 503 16.33 3.76 -29.67
CA ILE A 503 16.03 3.67 -28.21
C ILE A 503 16.95 2.67 -27.51
N VAL A 504 17.07 1.46 -28.02
CA VAL A 504 17.87 0.41 -27.37
C VAL A 504 19.38 0.64 -27.48
N ASN A 505 19.82 1.43 -28.47
CA ASN A 505 21.23 1.82 -28.67
C ASN A 505 21.56 3.21 -28.11
N ASP A 506 20.57 3.94 -27.57
CA ASP A 506 20.79 5.22 -26.88
C ASP A 506 21.77 5.02 -25.72
N PRO A 507 22.86 5.80 -25.61
CA PRO A 507 23.90 5.54 -24.62
C PRO A 507 23.41 5.45 -23.20
N LEU A 508 22.52 6.34 -22.77
CA LEU A 508 21.96 6.34 -21.41
C LEU A 508 21.00 5.17 -21.19
N CYS A 509 20.08 4.95 -22.13
CA CYS A 509 19.15 3.83 -22.08
C CYS A 509 19.89 2.48 -22.11
N ARG A 510 20.88 2.36 -22.97
CA ARG A 510 21.73 1.18 -23.08
C ARG A 510 22.50 0.92 -21.79
N PHE A 511 23.14 1.94 -21.19
CA PHE A 511 23.87 1.80 -19.94
C PHE A 511 22.93 1.34 -18.81
N THR A 512 21.71 1.89 -18.77
CA THR A 512 20.69 1.54 -17.78
C THR A 512 20.12 0.14 -17.98
N MET A 513 19.92 -0.32 -19.22
CA MET A 513 19.15 -1.53 -19.53
C MET A 513 19.99 -2.75 -19.88
N GLU A 514 21.22 -2.59 -20.41
CA GLU A 514 22.14 -3.68 -20.72
C GLU A 514 22.82 -4.23 -19.47
N VAL A 515 22.06 -4.66 -18.48
CA VAL A 515 22.60 -5.33 -17.30
C VAL A 515 22.48 -6.83 -17.51
N LYS A 516 23.43 -7.62 -16.99
CA LYS A 516 23.31 -9.08 -16.93
C LYS A 516 22.23 -9.51 -15.94
N ILE A 517 21.00 -9.00 -16.10
CA ILE A 517 19.85 -9.26 -15.23
C ILE A 517 19.53 -10.75 -15.16
N THR A 518 19.77 -11.51 -16.23
CA THR A 518 19.66 -12.97 -16.24
C THR A 518 20.49 -13.58 -15.12
N ALA A 519 21.71 -13.06 -14.88
CA ALA A 519 22.54 -13.54 -13.79
C ALA A 519 21.93 -13.27 -12.39
N PHE A 520 21.20 -12.16 -12.21
CA PHE A 520 20.46 -11.90 -10.96
C PHE A 520 19.24 -12.82 -10.78
N ASN A 521 18.60 -13.20 -11.90
CA ASN A 521 17.44 -14.10 -11.88
C ASN A 521 17.85 -15.57 -11.83
N ASP A 522 18.94 -15.95 -12.50
CA ASP A 522 19.42 -17.34 -12.54
C ASP A 522 19.89 -17.78 -11.15
N ALA A 523 20.43 -16.88 -10.34
CA ALA A 523 20.79 -17.16 -8.97
C ALA A 523 19.58 -17.44 -8.05
N LYS A 524 18.39 -16.91 -8.38
CA LYS A 524 17.14 -17.21 -7.67
C LYS A 524 16.55 -18.56 -8.05
N THR A 525 17.08 -19.21 -9.07
CA THR A 525 16.39 -20.32 -9.73
C THR A 525 16.87 -21.69 -9.34
N VAL A 526 18.09 -21.87 -8.78
CA VAL A 526 18.57 -23.25 -8.62
C VAL A 526 19.35 -23.45 -7.32
N ALA A 527 18.65 -23.93 -6.30
CA ALA A 527 19.31 -24.79 -5.32
C ALA A 527 19.80 -26.09 -6.01
N GLU A 528 20.82 -26.75 -5.48
CA GLU A 528 21.33 -28.03 -6.01
C GLU A 528 20.25 -29.12 -6.21
N ASN A 529 19.08 -28.95 -5.54
CA ASN A 529 17.90 -29.82 -5.63
C ASN A 529 16.93 -29.45 -6.76
N GLY A 530 17.21 -28.43 -7.58
CA GLY A 530 16.38 -28.00 -8.71
C GLY A 530 15.14 -27.17 -8.32
N LEU A 531 15.00 -26.74 -7.05
CA LEU A 531 13.92 -25.88 -6.58
C LEU A 531 14.35 -24.41 -6.63
N SER A 532 13.43 -23.53 -7.06
CA SER A 532 13.63 -22.07 -6.95
C SER A 532 13.38 -21.59 -5.53
N LEU A 533 13.96 -20.45 -5.16
CA LEU A 533 13.68 -19.81 -3.86
C LEU A 533 12.17 -19.58 -3.64
N LEU A 534 11.45 -19.17 -4.68
CA LEU A 534 9.99 -18.99 -4.63
C LEU A 534 9.24 -20.29 -4.32
N ASP A 535 9.70 -21.42 -4.87
CA ASP A 535 9.10 -22.72 -4.60
C ASP A 535 9.40 -23.19 -3.16
N LEU A 536 10.61 -22.91 -2.65
CA LEU A 536 10.99 -23.23 -1.28
C LEU A 536 10.18 -22.41 -0.27
N ASP A 537 10.01 -21.12 -0.49
CA ASP A 537 9.17 -20.25 0.34
C ASP A 537 7.69 -20.68 0.31
N ALA A 538 7.21 -21.11 -0.85
CA ALA A 538 5.85 -21.66 -0.99
C ALA A 538 5.69 -23.00 -0.24
N GLU A 539 6.68 -23.90 -0.32
CA GLU A 539 6.64 -25.17 0.43
C GLU A 539 6.79 -24.93 1.94
N PHE A 540 7.59 -23.95 2.38
CA PHE A 540 7.66 -23.55 3.78
C PHE A 540 6.30 -23.06 4.30
N THR A 541 5.67 -22.13 3.57
CA THR A 541 4.34 -21.64 3.92
C THR A 541 3.31 -22.76 3.96
N ARG A 542 3.37 -23.70 3.02
CA ARG A 542 2.47 -24.86 2.96
C ARG A 542 2.67 -25.81 4.14
N ALA A 543 3.92 -26.09 4.51
CA ALA A 543 4.23 -26.92 5.66
C ALA A 543 3.75 -26.28 6.97
N LEU A 544 3.99 -24.98 7.13
CA LEU A 544 3.54 -24.22 8.28
C LEU A 544 1.99 -24.15 8.37
N TYR A 545 1.33 -23.90 7.24
CA TYR A 545 -0.13 -23.91 7.14
C TYR A 545 -0.71 -25.27 7.57
N GLN A 546 -0.14 -26.38 7.08
CA GLN A 546 -0.58 -27.73 7.43
C GLN A 546 -0.33 -28.06 8.90
N MET A 547 0.84 -27.68 9.45
CA MET A 547 1.14 -27.87 10.87
C MET A 547 0.10 -27.17 11.76
N ARG A 548 -0.25 -25.94 11.42
CA ARG A 548 -1.27 -25.17 12.16
C ARG A 548 -2.65 -25.80 12.07
N LEU A 549 -3.03 -26.30 10.87
CA LEU A 549 -4.28 -27.05 10.70
C LEU A 549 -4.33 -28.33 11.55
N ASP A 550 -3.26 -29.12 11.53
CA ASP A 550 -3.18 -30.36 12.35
C ASP A 550 -3.29 -30.08 13.86
N ARG A 551 -2.88 -28.87 14.28
CA ARG A 551 -2.99 -28.40 15.68
C ARG A 551 -4.32 -27.73 16.01
N GLY A 552 -5.21 -27.57 15.02
CA GLY A 552 -6.50 -26.88 15.20
C GLY A 552 -6.38 -25.37 15.40
N ILE A 553 -5.27 -24.78 14.95
CA ILE A 553 -5.05 -23.31 15.03
C ILE A 553 -5.82 -22.64 13.91
N VAL A 554 -6.73 -21.72 14.27
CA VAL A 554 -7.41 -20.85 13.31
C VAL A 554 -6.39 -19.86 12.75
N GLN A 555 -6.40 -19.68 11.43
CA GLN A 555 -5.41 -18.85 10.75
C GLN A 555 -6.01 -18.08 9.58
N TYR A 556 -5.45 -16.91 9.34
CA TYR A 556 -5.76 -16.05 8.21
C TYR A 556 -4.57 -16.04 7.23
N PRO A 557 -4.79 -15.87 5.92
CA PRO A 557 -3.68 -15.76 4.96
C PRO A 557 -3.08 -14.35 4.98
N ASP A 558 -1.84 -14.23 4.48
CA ASP A 558 -1.25 -12.93 4.20
C ASP A 558 -2.20 -12.06 3.38
N ALA A 559 -2.17 -10.75 3.65
CA ALA A 559 -2.91 -9.77 2.87
C ALA A 559 -2.42 -9.76 1.41
N ASN A 560 -3.32 -9.53 0.47
CA ASN A 560 -3.06 -9.57 -0.97
C ASN A 560 -4.06 -8.75 -1.78
N SER A 561 -4.50 -7.61 -1.26
CA SER A 561 -5.48 -6.70 -1.84
C SER A 561 -6.89 -7.29 -2.00
N THR A 562 -7.21 -8.37 -1.29
CA THR A 562 -8.60 -8.87 -1.18
C THR A 562 -9.29 -8.25 0.03
N MET A 563 -10.63 -8.17 -0.01
CA MET A 563 -11.39 -7.62 1.12
C MET A 563 -11.18 -8.43 2.40
N ARG A 564 -10.84 -7.75 3.48
CA ARG A 564 -10.61 -8.31 4.80
C ARG A 564 -11.38 -7.56 5.87
N ILE A 565 -11.57 -8.23 6.99
CA ILE A 565 -12.05 -7.63 8.23
C ILE A 565 -10.99 -7.79 9.32
N THR A 566 -10.82 -6.75 10.11
CA THR A 566 -10.02 -6.76 11.34
C THR A 566 -10.84 -6.11 12.44
N TYR A 567 -10.64 -6.53 13.69
CA TYR A 567 -11.36 -6.00 14.84
C TYR A 567 -10.42 -5.77 16.01
N GLY A 568 -10.78 -4.82 16.85
CA GLY A 568 -9.99 -4.39 18.00
C GLY A 568 -10.82 -3.50 18.92
N THR A 569 -10.13 -2.66 19.67
CA THR A 569 -10.72 -1.70 20.59
C THR A 569 -10.04 -0.35 20.50
N VAL A 570 -10.72 0.71 20.90
CA VAL A 570 -10.12 2.03 21.10
C VAL A 570 -9.16 1.97 22.28
N GLY A 571 -7.92 2.46 22.12
CA GLY A 571 -6.95 2.44 23.21
C GLY A 571 -5.63 3.15 22.89
N GLY A 572 -4.98 3.70 23.90
CA GLY A 572 -3.68 4.33 23.81
C GLY A 572 -2.53 3.33 23.67
N ILE A 573 -1.31 3.83 23.74
CA ILE A 573 -0.08 3.01 23.62
C ILE A 573 0.96 3.42 24.66
N GLU A 574 1.70 2.43 25.15
CA GLU A 574 2.92 2.61 25.94
C GLU A 574 4.13 2.23 25.06
N PRO A 575 4.61 3.14 24.19
CA PRO A 575 5.60 2.81 23.16
C PRO A 575 6.96 2.41 23.73
N ARG A 576 7.30 2.90 24.93
CA ARG A 576 8.54 2.56 25.67
C ARG A 576 8.40 2.89 27.17
N ASP A 577 9.32 2.41 27.96
CA ASP A 577 9.35 2.66 29.39
C ASP A 577 9.24 4.16 29.74
N GLY A 578 8.29 4.50 30.59
CA GLY A 578 8.06 5.87 31.06
C GLY A 578 7.29 6.78 30.08
N ILE A 579 6.84 6.29 28.92
CA ILE A 579 6.00 7.04 27.97
C ILE A 579 4.63 6.40 27.86
N ILE A 580 3.60 7.19 28.14
CA ILE A 580 2.20 6.84 27.95
C ILE A 580 1.60 7.84 26.97
N CYS A 581 1.11 7.34 25.85
CA CYS A 581 0.41 8.16 24.85
C CYS A 581 -1.09 7.93 24.97
N ASP A 582 -1.86 9.03 25.03
CA ASP A 582 -3.32 8.98 25.02
C ASP A 582 -3.82 8.40 23.68
N TRP A 583 -5.03 7.88 23.71
CA TRP A 583 -5.69 7.26 22.56
C TRP A 583 -6.26 8.27 21.55
N LYS A 584 -6.23 9.57 21.85
CA LYS A 584 -6.78 10.63 20.99
C LYS A 584 -5.90 11.86 20.94
N THR A 585 -6.05 12.64 19.91
CA THR A 585 -5.51 13.97 19.75
C THR A 585 -6.63 15.01 19.63
N THR A 586 -6.29 16.28 19.79
CA THR A 586 -7.26 17.39 19.77
C THR A 586 -6.70 18.57 18.97
N PRO A 587 -7.55 19.52 18.55
CA PRO A 587 -7.08 20.73 17.86
C PRO A 587 -6.09 21.58 18.68
N ALA A 588 -6.01 21.40 20.00
CA ALA A 588 -4.98 22.05 20.81
C ALA A 588 -3.58 21.63 20.37
N GLY A 589 -3.38 20.36 20.05
CA GLY A 589 -2.09 19.86 19.55
C GLY A 589 -1.74 20.42 18.17
N ILE A 590 -2.72 20.68 17.31
CA ILE A 590 -2.50 21.39 16.04
C ILE A 590 -1.92 22.79 16.32
N LEU A 591 -2.55 23.53 17.26
CA LEU A 591 -2.11 24.88 17.61
C LEU A 591 -0.75 24.90 18.32
N GLU A 592 -0.43 23.88 19.12
CA GLU A 592 0.87 23.72 19.77
C GLU A 592 2.01 23.48 18.76
N LYS A 593 1.72 22.71 17.70
CA LYS A 593 2.69 22.40 16.64
C LYS A 593 2.77 23.49 15.56
N PHE A 594 1.78 24.38 15.47
CA PHE A 594 1.73 25.41 14.44
C PHE A 594 3.01 26.25 14.37
N ASN A 595 3.60 26.28 13.17
CA ASN A 595 4.80 27.06 12.88
C ASN A 595 4.66 27.72 11.49
N PRO A 596 4.44 29.06 11.42
CA PRO A 596 4.24 29.73 10.13
C PRO A 596 5.48 29.76 9.23
N ALA A 597 6.65 29.38 9.74
CA ALA A 597 7.89 29.29 8.97
C ALA A 597 8.18 27.87 8.46
N ASP A 598 7.39 26.89 8.85
CA ASP A 598 7.56 25.49 8.49
C ASP A 598 6.36 25.02 7.66
N TYR A 599 6.61 24.55 6.45
CA TYR A 599 5.57 24.10 5.52
C TYR A 599 4.73 22.95 6.10
N ASP A 600 5.35 22.02 6.79
CA ASP A 600 4.69 20.82 7.32
C ASP A 600 3.77 21.14 8.52
N PHE A 601 4.05 22.23 9.23
CA PHE A 601 3.28 22.71 10.39
C PHE A 601 2.54 24.04 10.14
N TYR A 602 2.39 24.43 8.88
CA TYR A 602 1.70 25.65 8.51
C TYR A 602 0.18 25.47 8.59
N LEU A 603 -0.51 26.51 9.04
CA LEU A 603 -1.96 26.68 8.94
C LEU A 603 -2.25 27.97 8.19
N ASN A 604 -3.26 27.95 7.31
CA ASN A 604 -3.76 29.22 6.77
C ASN A 604 -4.56 30.00 7.84
N ASP A 605 -4.76 31.30 7.61
CA ASP A 605 -5.42 32.20 8.58
C ASP A 605 -6.80 31.69 9.03
N ARG A 606 -7.57 31.11 8.10
CA ARG A 606 -8.91 30.57 8.39
C ARG A 606 -8.85 29.35 9.32
N GLN A 607 -7.93 28.42 9.07
CA GLN A 607 -7.71 27.26 9.93
C GLN A 607 -7.31 27.70 11.33
N TYR A 608 -6.29 28.58 11.43
CA TYR A 608 -5.79 29.08 12.71
C TYR A 608 -6.89 29.76 13.53
N LEU A 609 -7.70 30.64 12.89
CA LEU A 609 -8.80 31.36 13.56
C LEU A 609 -9.90 30.40 14.03
N LEU A 610 -10.30 29.44 13.21
CA LEU A 610 -11.34 28.48 13.55
C LEU A 610 -10.93 27.52 14.67
N TYR A 611 -9.70 26.99 14.63
CA TYR A 611 -9.19 26.14 15.68
C TYR A 611 -9.01 26.90 17.00
N SER A 612 -8.48 28.12 16.94
CA SER A 612 -8.33 28.98 18.12
C SER A 612 -9.68 29.38 18.75
N ALA A 613 -10.73 29.52 17.95
CA ALA A 613 -12.06 29.84 18.45
C ALA A 613 -12.71 28.69 19.22
N GLY A 614 -12.34 27.43 18.94
CA GLY A 614 -12.84 26.25 19.65
C GLY A 614 -14.36 26.05 19.57
N GLN A 615 -14.99 26.53 18.50
CA GLN A 615 -16.44 26.46 18.31
C GLN A 615 -16.84 25.22 17.51
N TRP A 616 -16.97 24.09 18.17
CA TRP A 616 -17.23 22.81 17.52
C TRP A 616 -18.73 22.57 17.26
N GLY A 617 -19.63 23.24 18.01
CA GLY A 617 -21.09 23.16 17.83
C GLY A 617 -21.62 21.73 17.97
N LYS A 618 -22.52 21.33 17.08
CA LYS A 618 -23.12 19.97 17.08
C LYS A 618 -22.14 18.84 16.83
N TRP A 619 -20.94 19.15 16.35
CA TRP A 619 -19.90 18.18 16.04
C TRP A 619 -19.00 17.86 17.24
N GLY A 620 -19.01 18.70 18.28
CA GLY A 620 -18.20 18.49 19.47
C GLY A 620 -18.67 17.34 20.34
N PHE A 621 -17.74 16.78 21.12
CA PHE A 621 -18.01 15.80 22.15
C PHE A 621 -18.41 16.47 23.49
N GLY A 622 -18.98 15.67 24.38
CA GLY A 622 -19.47 16.16 25.66
C GLY A 622 -20.88 16.75 25.57
N THR A 623 -21.51 16.96 26.73
CA THR A 623 -22.87 17.47 26.82
C THR A 623 -23.02 18.93 26.35
N ASP A 624 -21.93 19.65 26.33
CA ASP A 624 -21.83 21.07 25.93
C ASP A 624 -21.17 21.26 24.55
N GLY A 625 -20.72 20.16 23.88
CA GLY A 625 -20.03 20.22 22.61
C GLY A 625 -18.67 20.92 22.67
N SER A 626 -18.04 20.97 23.87
CA SER A 626 -16.80 21.75 24.09
C SER A 626 -15.52 21.05 23.65
N GLN A 627 -15.56 19.74 23.42
CA GLN A 627 -14.40 18.94 23.04
C GLN A 627 -14.48 18.53 21.57
N MET A 628 -13.32 18.48 20.91
CA MET A 628 -13.16 17.92 19.57
C MET A 628 -11.96 16.98 19.58
N TYR A 629 -12.10 15.81 18.97
CA TYR A 629 -10.98 14.92 18.68
C TYR A 629 -10.60 15.06 17.21
N VAL A 630 -9.31 15.00 16.91
CA VAL A 630 -8.77 15.01 15.54
C VAL A 630 -8.56 13.59 15.08
N ASP A 631 -7.68 12.88 15.79
CA ASP A 631 -7.34 11.49 15.51
C ASP A 631 -7.49 10.63 16.77
N PHE A 632 -7.62 9.33 16.56
CA PHE A 632 -7.69 8.34 17.63
C PHE A 632 -7.01 7.03 17.23
N LEU A 633 -6.62 6.26 18.25
CA LEU A 633 -5.96 4.96 18.09
C LEU A 633 -6.92 3.80 18.34
N THR A 634 -6.75 2.75 17.54
CA THR A 634 -7.39 1.44 17.76
C THR A 634 -6.37 0.30 17.65
N ASP A 635 -6.72 -0.87 18.19
CA ASP A 635 -5.88 -2.08 18.12
C ASP A 635 -6.11 -2.90 16.84
N ASN A 636 -6.79 -2.33 15.84
CA ASN A 636 -7.05 -3.02 14.59
C ASN A 636 -5.76 -3.31 13.83
N ASP A 637 -5.65 -4.53 13.32
CA ASP A 637 -4.53 -4.97 12.50
C ASP A 637 -4.70 -4.48 11.05
N ILE A 638 -3.81 -3.61 10.58
CA ILE A 638 -3.86 -3.00 9.25
C ILE A 638 -2.51 -3.05 8.55
N THR A 639 -2.52 -2.86 7.25
CA THR A 639 -1.34 -2.56 6.41
C THR A 639 -1.72 -1.64 5.27
N GLY A 640 -0.76 -1.19 4.47
CA GLY A 640 -0.98 -0.38 3.27
C GLY A 640 -2.10 -0.97 2.39
N GLY A 641 -3.01 -0.11 1.92
CA GLY A 641 -4.27 -0.50 1.25
C GLY A 641 -5.50 -0.39 2.15
N ASN A 642 -5.35 -0.44 3.48
CA ASN A 642 -6.41 -0.07 4.42
C ASN A 642 -6.65 1.45 4.51
N SER A 643 -5.82 2.27 3.92
CA SER A 643 -6.05 3.71 3.82
C SER A 643 -7.44 4.01 3.28
N GLY A 644 -8.24 4.83 4.02
CA GLY A 644 -9.64 5.16 3.74
C GLY A 644 -10.65 4.09 4.17
N SER A 645 -10.20 2.99 4.78
CA SER A 645 -11.12 1.99 5.33
C SER A 645 -11.99 2.60 6.42
N PRO A 646 -13.29 2.28 6.45
CA PRO A 646 -14.18 2.72 7.51
C PRO A 646 -13.80 2.06 8.83
N VAL A 647 -13.67 2.87 9.88
CA VAL A 647 -13.61 2.41 11.26
C VAL A 647 -15.05 2.42 11.80
N LEU A 648 -15.54 1.24 12.17
CA LEU A 648 -16.92 1.01 12.53
C LEU A 648 -17.02 0.63 14.01
N ASN A 649 -18.07 1.10 14.68
CA ASN A 649 -18.39 0.71 16.06
C ASN A 649 -19.08 -0.67 16.13
N SER A 650 -19.46 -1.11 17.35
CA SER A 650 -20.16 -2.39 17.59
C SER A 650 -21.44 -2.60 16.76
N LYS A 651 -22.08 -1.52 16.35
CA LYS A 651 -23.32 -1.49 15.55
C LYS A 651 -23.07 -1.34 14.04
N GLY A 652 -21.81 -1.36 13.60
CA GLY A 652 -21.45 -1.16 12.20
C GLY A 652 -21.62 0.27 11.69
N GLN A 653 -21.59 1.26 12.58
CA GLN A 653 -21.70 2.66 12.24
C GLN A 653 -20.31 3.30 12.12
N LEU A 654 -20.15 4.18 11.14
CA LEU A 654 -18.90 4.88 10.84
C LEU A 654 -18.55 5.88 11.95
N ILE A 655 -17.38 5.73 12.56
CA ILE A 655 -16.83 6.62 13.59
C ILE A 655 -15.54 7.33 13.16
N GLY A 656 -14.88 6.85 12.10
CA GLY A 656 -13.65 7.43 11.56
C GLY A 656 -13.15 6.69 10.33
N LEU A 657 -12.00 7.11 9.82
CA LEU A 657 -11.29 6.46 8.72
C LEU A 657 -9.90 6.06 9.18
N ALA A 658 -9.49 4.84 8.89
CA ALA A 658 -8.12 4.40 9.05
C ALA A 658 -7.23 5.12 8.02
N PHE A 659 -6.09 5.68 8.44
CA PHE A 659 -5.20 6.34 7.49
C PHE A 659 -3.73 6.01 7.68
N ASP A 660 -3.30 5.58 8.89
CA ASP A 660 -1.90 5.31 9.17
C ASP A 660 -1.75 4.20 10.23
N GLY A 661 -0.55 3.67 10.39
CA GLY A 661 -0.09 2.90 11.53
C GLY A 661 0.74 3.76 12.47
N ASN A 662 1.15 3.22 13.59
CA ASN A 662 2.15 3.84 14.44
C ASN A 662 3.55 3.26 14.16
N LYS A 663 4.60 3.98 14.53
CA LYS A 663 5.99 3.59 14.29
C LYS A 663 6.32 2.20 14.86
N GLU A 664 5.80 1.89 16.03
CA GLU A 664 6.03 0.59 16.69
C GLU A 664 5.32 -0.57 16.00
N SER A 665 4.41 -0.31 15.05
CA SER A 665 3.71 -1.34 14.26
C SER A 665 4.42 -1.69 12.95
N LEU A 666 5.52 -1.03 12.56
CA LEU A 666 6.12 -1.15 11.24
C LEU A 666 6.66 -2.55 10.90
N SER A 667 6.87 -3.43 11.90
CA SER A 667 7.13 -4.85 11.64
C SER A 667 5.87 -5.68 11.36
N SER A 668 4.66 -5.09 11.40
CA SER A 668 3.41 -5.86 11.33
C SER A 668 3.21 -6.64 10.05
N ASP A 669 3.84 -6.24 8.95
CA ASP A 669 3.79 -6.98 7.69
C ASP A 669 4.47 -8.35 7.78
N VAL A 670 5.44 -8.52 8.66
CA VAL A 670 6.15 -9.80 8.91
C VAL A 670 5.84 -10.39 10.28
N TRP A 671 5.56 -9.54 11.28
CA TRP A 671 5.26 -9.91 12.66
C TRP A 671 4.42 -8.87 13.37
N CYS A 672 3.17 -9.19 13.64
CA CYS A 672 2.32 -8.36 14.49
C CYS A 672 2.77 -8.47 15.95
N GLN A 673 3.18 -7.35 16.55
CA GLN A 673 3.61 -7.32 17.95
C GLN A 673 2.47 -6.86 18.84
N ASP A 674 1.97 -7.78 19.66
CA ASP A 674 0.88 -7.51 20.61
C ASP A 674 1.17 -6.30 21.50
N GLY A 675 0.15 -5.43 21.68
CA GLY A 675 0.22 -4.21 22.47
C GLY A 675 0.89 -3.02 21.79
N TYR A 676 1.61 -3.22 20.68
CA TYR A 676 2.32 -2.18 19.96
C TYR A 676 1.70 -1.80 18.62
N ASN A 677 0.95 -2.70 18.00
CA ASN A 677 0.24 -2.40 16.76
C ASN A 677 -0.95 -1.50 17.02
N LYS A 678 -0.95 -0.31 16.40
CA LYS A 678 -2.06 0.62 16.43
C LYS A 678 -2.40 1.09 15.03
N CYS A 679 -3.71 1.21 14.80
CA CYS A 679 -4.26 1.93 13.67
C CYS A 679 -4.54 3.37 14.07
N VAL A 680 -4.04 4.33 13.32
CA VAL A 680 -4.33 5.75 13.47
C VAL A 680 -5.54 6.09 12.60
N CYS A 681 -6.55 6.72 13.20
CA CYS A 681 -7.83 6.95 12.59
C CYS A 681 -8.22 8.43 12.71
N VAL A 682 -8.66 9.07 11.61
CA VAL A 682 -9.25 10.41 11.67
C VAL A 682 -10.71 10.32 12.14
N ASP A 683 -11.09 11.19 13.08
CA ASP A 683 -12.44 11.24 13.64
C ASP A 683 -13.47 11.75 12.63
N ILE A 684 -14.58 11.05 12.48
CA ILE A 684 -15.65 11.43 11.53
C ILE A 684 -16.27 12.79 11.88
N ARG A 685 -16.32 13.18 13.16
CA ARG A 685 -16.86 14.48 13.57
C ARG A 685 -15.95 15.63 13.18
N PHE A 686 -14.62 15.42 13.19
CA PHE A 686 -13.66 16.42 12.74
C PHE A 686 -13.76 16.60 11.22
N ILE A 687 -13.95 15.52 10.47
CA ILE A 687 -14.25 15.57 9.03
C ILE A 687 -15.53 16.38 8.78
N LEU A 688 -16.62 16.07 9.47
CA LEU A 688 -17.91 16.75 9.31
C LEU A 688 -17.85 18.22 9.73
N TRP A 689 -17.12 18.54 10.79
CA TRP A 689 -16.86 19.91 11.19
C TRP A 689 -16.07 20.69 10.12
N THR A 690 -15.07 20.04 9.54
CA THR A 690 -14.28 20.64 8.45
C THR A 690 -15.15 20.94 7.24
N LEU A 691 -16.02 20.02 6.84
CA LEU A 691 -16.98 20.22 5.74
C LEU A 691 -17.96 21.37 6.05
N ASP A 692 -18.56 21.39 7.26
CA ASP A 692 -19.55 22.39 7.66
C ASP A 692 -18.92 23.77 7.90
N ARG A 693 -17.90 23.84 8.79
CA ARG A 693 -17.40 25.13 9.32
C ARG A 693 -16.24 25.71 8.55
N TYR A 694 -15.31 24.85 8.12
CA TYR A 694 -14.18 25.32 7.33
C TYR A 694 -14.56 25.51 5.86
N ALA A 695 -15.16 24.50 5.24
CA ALA A 695 -15.46 24.55 3.81
C ALA A 695 -16.82 25.18 3.47
N GLY A 696 -17.84 25.09 4.33
CA GLY A 696 -19.20 25.54 4.05
C GLY A 696 -19.93 24.63 3.06
N MET A 697 -19.70 23.33 3.11
CA MET A 697 -20.30 22.32 2.22
C MET A 697 -21.70 21.90 2.71
N ASP A 698 -22.61 22.88 2.90
CA ASP A 698 -23.97 22.65 3.40
C ASP A 698 -24.73 21.58 2.59
N ARG A 699 -24.48 21.51 1.27
CA ARG A 699 -25.08 20.50 0.39
C ARG A 699 -24.74 19.09 0.84
N ILE A 700 -23.48 18.85 1.17
CA ILE A 700 -23.01 17.52 1.58
C ILE A 700 -23.57 17.16 2.97
N ILE A 701 -23.57 18.12 3.90
CA ILE A 701 -24.15 17.91 5.23
C ILE A 701 -25.64 17.57 5.13
N ALA A 702 -26.39 18.29 4.28
CA ALA A 702 -27.81 18.02 4.03
C ALA A 702 -28.04 16.65 3.37
N GLU A 703 -27.20 16.25 2.41
CA GLU A 703 -27.26 14.94 1.75
C GLU A 703 -27.05 13.80 2.74
N LEU A 704 -26.17 13.98 3.72
CA LEU A 704 -25.91 13.00 4.79
C LEU A 704 -27.04 12.94 5.83
N GLY A 705 -27.98 13.91 5.80
CA GLY A 705 -29.09 14.01 6.77
C GLY A 705 -28.66 14.47 8.17
N LEU A 706 -27.59 15.25 8.27
CA LEU A 706 -26.94 15.68 9.52
C LEU A 706 -27.13 17.16 9.83
#